data_71451ef8bea32f0e8aeca9043f30ae90
#
_entry.id   71451ef8bea32f0e8aeca9043f30ae90
#
_cell.length_a   1.000
_cell.length_b   1.000
_cell.length_c   1.000
_cell.angle_alpha   90.00
_cell.angle_beta   90.00
_cell.angle_gamma   90.00
#
_symmetry.space_group_name_H-M   'P 1'
#
loop_
_entity.id
_entity.type
_entity.pdbx_description
1 polymer ?
#
loop_
_entity_poly.entity_id
_entity_poly.type
_entity_poly.pdbx_seq_one_letter_code
_entity_poly.pdbx_strand_id
1 'polypeptide(L)'
;MAIQCGEFTFTGDFDSGNLAKVELVPKEDVSSPGAESPPSVDYEFNVWPRPDCAGTEFENGNRTWFYFGMKGGSPMKTIKFNIVNMNRQVKMFSQGMTPVVRCHSTRNQWERIRDKVSYIYDTPIFIMSFKHKISDTKSFTYFAFTYPYSYSDLQTYLLNLDTKFNKNPEESVASPDDIYYKRECVCYSLEGRNVDLLTISSNHNITDVPEPRLPHLFPEDNSCRAKKFQDKKVIFLSARVHPGETPSSFVMTGVINFLLDQDPIAALLRKMYVFKIIPMLNPDGVARGHYRTDTRGVNLNRYYMSPSPVLQPSVYAARSLILYYHYGSEAIFDSLLLLPEIETKVSDLTLNKTLDSSNDSQGGHSSSSEDSPTPLSVPPSPVSPKSPAPNAPMLPPDPETSGLFLYMDFHGHASKKGIFMYGNHFQSTMDRVECMLLPKIMSINSPHFHFHACNFTERIMYLRDRRDGLSREGSGRVAVTKNTGLIRSYTLECNYNTGRVVNIVPPSNRDPAKRSSLNLVPPRYTPTLFEGVGKALGVSILDMTNSNPYSRIINSEYHSLSGLKEWLKKFVCHEAANALQKMKAKVKAKERRRSVSDNVQTKRKVKSDMTSSELGTASKCAGGDRKENIKLTSGTKKKKKKLPPGSSNVLQVRAKCPAVNNIACCSKSLLPVPTKSILSKKFATKSQSTSDVDNLVIKKGPKRIKISNEAESKWNKVAGCAGEGESKWSKPTTSKSEETIKSWKPPGRLEKKILDPKRRKKLLKVKPKKQKTGDK
;
A
#
# COMPACT_ATOMS: atom_id res chain seq x y z
N MET A 1 17.27 1.97 25.34
CA MET A 1 17.53 2.84 26.52
C MET A 1 16.48 3.93 26.63
N ALA A 2 16.03 4.23 27.85
CA ALA A 2 15.16 5.38 28.09
C ALA A 2 15.99 6.68 28.13
N ILE A 3 15.46 7.76 27.56
CA ILE A 3 16.06 9.09 27.53
C ILE A 3 15.35 9.94 28.57
N GLN A 4 16.07 10.42 29.57
CA GLN A 4 15.55 11.39 30.57
C GLN A 4 15.72 12.80 29.99
N CYS A 5 14.65 13.60 30.00
CA CYS A 5 14.67 14.98 29.55
C CYS A 5 13.78 15.84 30.47
N GLY A 6 14.39 16.54 31.42
CA GLY A 6 13.69 17.18 32.56
C GLY A 6 12.89 16.16 33.37
N GLU A 7 11.64 16.47 33.66
CA GLU A 7 10.71 15.60 34.43
C GLU A 7 10.07 14.49 33.55
N PHE A 8 10.48 14.37 32.25
CA PHE A 8 9.94 13.41 31.30
C PHE A 8 10.91 12.29 31.00
N THR A 9 10.37 11.09 30.83
CA THR A 9 11.09 9.92 30.34
C THR A 9 10.57 9.57 28.95
N PHE A 10 11.47 9.42 27.98
CA PHE A 10 11.16 9.02 26.62
C PHE A 10 11.77 7.64 26.33
N THR A 11 11.11 6.86 25.48
CA THR A 11 11.62 5.56 25.01
C THR A 11 11.25 5.29 23.56
N GLY A 12 12.16 4.66 22.83
CA GLY A 12 11.96 4.06 21.52
C GLY A 12 12.50 2.63 21.50
N ASP A 13 12.71 2.04 22.68
CA ASP A 13 13.33 0.73 22.89
C ASP A 13 12.24 -0.36 22.99
N PHE A 14 11.57 -0.60 21.87
CA PHE A 14 10.55 -1.62 21.70
C PHE A 14 10.39 -1.92 20.20
N ASP A 15 9.70 -3.00 19.89
CA ASP A 15 9.48 -3.44 18.50
C ASP A 15 8.86 -2.33 17.62
N SER A 16 9.51 -2.03 16.51
CA SER A 16 9.19 -0.92 15.60
C SER A 16 9.40 0.48 16.16
N GLY A 17 9.95 0.62 17.37
CA GLY A 17 10.28 1.89 18.00
C GLY A 17 11.38 2.62 17.23
N ASN A 18 11.25 3.94 17.12
CA ASN A 18 12.25 4.78 16.45
C ASN A 18 12.33 6.14 17.13
N LEU A 19 13.39 6.34 17.91
CA LEU A 19 13.75 7.56 18.62
C LEU A 19 15.27 7.64 18.72
N ALA A 20 15.88 8.69 18.17
CA ALA A 20 17.33 8.92 18.27
C ALA A 20 17.67 9.84 19.44
N LYS A 21 16.99 10.98 19.57
CA LYS A 21 17.33 12.06 20.48
C LYS A 21 16.09 12.85 20.88
N VAL A 22 16.10 13.39 22.09
CA VAL A 22 15.10 14.36 22.59
C VAL A 22 15.82 15.50 23.28
N GLU A 23 15.38 16.73 23.04
CA GLU A 23 15.85 17.94 23.72
C GLU A 23 14.65 18.79 24.12
N LEU A 24 14.68 19.33 25.35
CA LEU A 24 13.75 20.33 25.81
C LEU A 24 14.16 21.69 25.21
N VAL A 25 13.23 22.38 24.58
CA VAL A 25 13.45 23.73 24.06
C VAL A 25 13.32 24.70 25.25
N PRO A 26 14.36 25.50 25.56
CA PRO A 26 14.26 26.53 26.59
C PRO A 26 13.13 27.50 26.26
N LYS A 27 12.41 27.96 27.28
CA LYS A 27 11.48 29.09 27.12
C LYS A 27 12.31 30.36 27.01
N GLU A 28 12.19 31.06 25.89
CA GLU A 28 12.71 32.41 25.80
C GLU A 28 11.84 33.31 26.69
N ASP A 29 12.46 34.05 27.59
CA ASP A 29 11.80 35.07 28.39
C ASP A 29 11.44 36.24 27.45
N VAL A 30 10.23 36.19 26.88
CA VAL A 30 9.71 37.27 26.04
C VAL A 30 9.26 38.39 26.99
N SER A 31 10.21 39.25 27.37
CA SER A 31 9.97 40.48 28.11
C SER A 31 9.75 41.67 27.18
N SER A 32 9.02 41.50 26.08
CA SER A 32 8.59 42.65 25.25
C SER A 32 7.12 42.99 25.53
N PRO A 33 6.81 44.12 26.16
CA PRO A 33 5.43 44.50 26.39
C PRO A 33 4.78 44.91 25.06
N GLY A 34 3.75 44.16 24.63
CA GLY A 34 2.90 44.53 23.52
C GLY A 34 2.66 43.52 22.39
N ALA A 35 3.27 42.36 22.41
CA ALA A 35 2.94 41.27 21.47
C ALA A 35 1.86 40.37 22.06
N GLU A 36 0.72 40.19 21.35
CA GLU A 36 -0.23 39.13 21.69
C GLU A 36 0.51 37.77 21.69
N SER A 37 0.73 37.25 22.87
CA SER A 37 1.44 35.95 23.05
C SER A 37 0.64 34.89 22.36
N PRO A 38 1.23 34.11 21.44
CA PRO A 38 0.57 32.89 20.91
C PRO A 38 0.23 32.00 22.10
N PRO A 39 -0.87 31.18 22.05
CA PRO A 39 -1.35 30.38 23.16
C PRO A 39 -0.18 29.54 23.70
N SER A 40 0.16 29.77 24.97
CA SER A 40 1.35 29.24 25.63
C SER A 40 1.35 27.72 25.62
N VAL A 41 2.40 27.15 25.07
CA VAL A 41 2.74 25.72 25.19
C VAL A 41 3.51 25.59 26.50
N ASP A 42 3.11 24.62 27.34
CA ASP A 42 3.78 24.42 28.64
C ASP A 42 5.17 23.84 28.48
N TYR A 43 5.31 22.90 27.53
CA TYR A 43 6.59 22.23 27.20
C TYR A 43 6.75 22.12 25.69
N GLU A 44 7.98 22.28 25.21
CA GLU A 44 8.33 22.08 23.81
C GLU A 44 9.55 21.18 23.70
N PHE A 45 9.46 20.12 22.88
CA PHE A 45 10.54 19.16 22.67
C PHE A 45 10.91 19.06 21.20
N ASN A 46 12.19 19.08 20.92
CA ASN A 46 12.77 18.62 19.66
C ASN A 46 13.02 17.11 19.76
N VAL A 47 12.51 16.36 18.78
CA VAL A 47 12.56 14.90 18.73
C VAL A 47 13.11 14.47 17.38
N TRP A 48 14.17 13.66 17.36
CA TRP A 48 14.83 13.17 16.16
C TRP A 48 14.52 11.69 15.95
N PRO A 49 13.97 11.29 14.79
CA PRO A 49 13.94 9.89 14.39
C PRO A 49 15.33 9.44 13.91
N ARG A 50 15.62 8.16 14.11
CA ARG A 50 16.80 7.51 13.52
C ARG A 50 16.59 7.31 12.02
N PRO A 51 17.61 7.48 11.18
CA PRO A 51 17.57 7.01 9.79
C PRO A 51 17.52 5.47 9.73
N ASP A 52 17.10 4.93 8.58
CA ASP A 52 17.20 3.49 8.35
C ASP A 52 18.68 3.07 8.47
N CYS A 53 18.94 1.97 9.15
CA CYS A 53 20.26 1.41 9.45
C CYS A 53 21.17 2.34 10.26
N ALA A 54 20.63 3.20 11.11
CA ALA A 54 21.39 4.15 11.92
C ALA A 54 22.54 3.50 12.69
N GLY A 55 23.74 4.11 12.64
CA GLY A 55 24.92 3.64 13.33
C GLY A 55 25.59 2.41 12.72
N THR A 56 25.24 2.04 11.49
CA THR A 56 25.89 0.99 10.72
C THR A 56 26.46 1.56 9.42
N GLU A 57 27.31 0.82 8.75
CA GLU A 57 27.85 1.15 7.41
C GLU A 57 26.74 1.30 6.34
N PHE A 58 25.53 0.76 6.59
CA PHE A 58 24.38 0.80 5.70
C PHE A 58 23.43 1.96 5.98
N GLU A 59 23.79 2.89 6.87
CA GLU A 59 22.96 4.05 7.18
C GLU A 59 22.59 4.83 5.92
N ASN A 60 21.32 5.19 5.78
CA ASN A 60 20.85 5.86 4.59
C ASN A 60 19.84 6.99 4.89
N GLY A 61 19.48 7.75 3.86
CA GLY A 61 18.68 8.96 4.01
C GLY A 61 17.18 8.75 4.31
N ASN A 62 16.70 7.56 4.60
CA ASN A 62 15.29 7.32 4.92
C ASN A 62 15.03 7.59 6.40
N ARG A 63 14.28 8.67 6.73
CA ARG A 63 14.02 9.18 8.10
C ARG A 63 12.58 9.63 8.27
N THR A 64 11.61 8.85 7.76
CA THR A 64 10.19 9.26 7.84
C THR A 64 9.45 8.62 9.01
N TRP A 65 9.83 7.41 9.39
CA TRP A 65 9.20 6.70 10.50
C TRP A 65 9.70 7.24 11.84
N PHE A 66 8.78 7.53 12.75
CA PHE A 66 9.04 7.73 14.18
C PHE A 66 7.96 6.99 14.98
N TYR A 67 8.36 6.44 16.11
CA TYR A 67 7.48 5.78 17.06
C TYR A 67 8.17 5.76 18.42
N PHE A 68 7.62 6.52 19.38
CA PHE A 68 8.21 6.66 20.71
C PHE A 68 7.12 6.75 21.78
N GLY A 69 7.49 6.39 23.01
CA GLY A 69 6.71 6.58 24.22
C GLY A 69 7.26 7.73 25.06
N MET A 70 6.38 8.41 25.76
CA MET A 70 6.69 9.47 26.73
C MET A 70 5.86 9.27 27.98
N LYS A 71 6.46 9.48 29.17
CA LYS A 71 5.76 9.60 30.46
C LYS A 71 6.35 10.73 31.29
N GLY A 72 5.60 11.25 32.26
CA GLY A 72 6.00 12.34 33.14
C GLY A 72 5.23 13.62 32.91
N GLY A 73 5.70 14.70 33.48
CA GLY A 73 5.09 16.02 33.47
C GLY A 73 3.88 16.17 34.37
N SER A 74 3.13 17.25 34.22
CA SER A 74 1.94 17.56 34.99
C SER A 74 0.66 17.39 34.16
N PRO A 75 -0.44 16.89 34.76
CA PRO A 75 -1.71 16.69 34.03
C PRO A 75 -2.23 18.02 33.44
N MET A 76 -2.95 17.90 32.35
CA MET A 76 -3.60 19.01 31.63
C MET A 76 -2.65 20.00 30.95
N LYS A 77 -1.35 19.90 31.12
CA LYS A 77 -0.33 20.69 30.41
C LYS A 77 -0.26 20.31 28.94
N THR A 78 0.07 21.27 28.10
CA THR A 78 0.18 21.11 26.64
C THR A 78 1.64 20.98 26.24
N ILE A 79 1.95 19.89 25.55
CA ILE A 79 3.27 19.66 24.96
C ILE A 79 3.21 19.93 23.45
N LYS A 80 4.25 20.57 22.93
CA LYS A 80 4.53 20.64 21.50
C LYS A 80 5.75 19.77 21.17
N PHE A 81 5.60 18.89 20.21
CA PHE A 81 6.68 18.09 19.67
C PHE A 81 7.09 18.61 18.30
N ASN A 82 8.37 18.82 18.10
CA ASN A 82 8.99 19.13 16.82
C ASN A 82 9.74 17.87 16.36
N ILE A 83 9.23 17.20 15.34
CA ILE A 83 9.93 16.07 14.72
C ILE A 83 10.94 16.66 13.75
N VAL A 84 12.21 16.62 14.16
CA VAL A 84 13.32 17.31 13.49
C VAL A 84 13.99 16.39 12.49
N ASN A 85 14.34 16.93 11.32
CA ASN A 85 15.13 16.25 10.29
C ASN A 85 14.50 14.98 9.69
N MET A 86 13.18 14.84 9.74
CA MET A 86 12.53 13.78 8.96
C MET A 86 12.58 14.10 7.46
N ASN A 87 12.36 13.10 6.59
CA ASN A 87 12.27 13.33 5.15
C ASN A 87 11.18 14.35 4.81
N ARG A 88 11.44 15.24 3.87
CA ARG A 88 10.54 16.31 3.45
C ARG A 88 9.23 15.75 2.89
N GLN A 89 8.14 15.84 3.65
CA GLN A 89 6.81 15.29 3.33
C GLN A 89 5.73 16.38 3.22
N VAL A 90 6.09 17.56 2.70
CA VAL A 90 5.20 18.74 2.59
C VAL A 90 3.83 18.39 2.01
N LYS A 91 3.79 17.62 0.91
CA LYS A 91 2.54 17.26 0.24
C LYS A 91 1.60 16.43 1.13
N MET A 92 2.13 15.56 1.96
CA MET A 92 1.34 14.72 2.85
C MET A 92 0.71 15.54 3.98
N PHE A 93 1.51 16.36 4.66
CA PHE A 93 1.05 17.20 5.77
C PHE A 93 0.15 18.35 5.30
N SER A 94 0.41 18.97 4.14
CA SER A 94 -0.50 19.97 3.55
C SER A 94 -1.87 19.40 3.19
N GLN A 95 -1.97 18.06 3.00
CA GLN A 95 -3.23 17.36 2.78
C GLN A 95 -3.94 16.93 4.07
N GLY A 96 -3.44 17.35 5.24
CA GLY A 96 -4.07 17.11 6.54
C GLY A 96 -3.69 15.80 7.23
N MET A 97 -2.57 15.17 6.84
CA MET A 97 -2.00 14.03 7.59
C MET A 97 -1.60 14.50 8.99
N THR A 98 -1.95 13.71 10.00
CA THR A 98 -1.51 13.91 11.38
C THR A 98 -0.95 12.60 11.93
N PRO A 99 0.01 12.65 12.88
CA PRO A 99 0.44 11.50 13.65
C PRO A 99 -0.71 10.85 14.42
N VAL A 100 -0.42 9.71 15.00
CA VAL A 100 -1.34 9.00 15.90
C VAL A 100 -0.79 8.97 17.32
N VAL A 101 -1.69 8.91 18.30
CA VAL A 101 -1.40 8.83 19.72
C VAL A 101 -2.17 7.67 20.36
N ARG A 102 -1.55 6.97 21.30
CA ARG A 102 -2.19 5.95 22.14
C ARG A 102 -1.84 6.25 23.60
N CYS A 103 -2.86 6.49 24.41
CA CYS A 103 -2.74 6.66 25.84
C CYS A 103 -3.36 5.44 26.55
N HIS A 104 -2.56 4.78 27.37
CA HIS A 104 -2.94 3.52 28.01
C HIS A 104 -4.08 3.71 29.03
N SER A 105 -4.07 4.82 29.75
CA SER A 105 -5.05 5.12 30.82
C SER A 105 -6.44 5.52 30.32
N THR A 106 -6.59 5.99 29.06
CA THR A 106 -7.88 6.48 28.57
C THR A 106 -8.67 5.41 27.82
N ARG A 107 -8.18 4.95 26.68
CA ARG A 107 -8.88 3.97 25.82
C ARG A 107 -7.99 2.86 25.29
N ASN A 108 -6.69 2.95 25.48
CA ASN A 108 -5.68 2.06 24.92
C ASN A 108 -5.85 1.79 23.39
N GLN A 109 -6.37 2.78 22.67
CA GLN A 109 -6.59 2.71 21.23
C GLN A 109 -5.81 3.81 20.53
N TRP A 110 -5.33 3.53 19.32
CA TRP A 110 -4.68 4.52 18.50
C TRP A 110 -5.70 5.53 17.92
N GLU A 111 -5.50 6.81 18.21
CA GLU A 111 -6.30 7.91 17.67
C GLU A 111 -5.39 8.88 16.91
N ARG A 112 -5.92 9.52 15.85
CA ARG A 112 -5.16 10.58 15.18
C ARG A 112 -5.14 11.84 16.04
N ILE A 113 -3.98 12.51 16.09
CA ILE A 113 -3.87 13.86 16.64
C ILE A 113 -4.91 14.73 15.96
N ARG A 114 -5.72 15.44 16.75
CA ARG A 114 -6.86 16.25 16.26
C ARG A 114 -6.39 17.54 15.62
N ASP A 115 -5.39 18.17 16.20
CA ASP A 115 -4.85 19.44 15.76
C ASP A 115 -4.12 19.29 14.42
N LYS A 116 -4.21 20.32 13.61
CA LYS A 116 -3.45 20.40 12.37
C LYS A 116 -1.96 20.52 12.70
N VAL A 117 -1.14 19.70 12.07
CA VAL A 117 0.32 19.83 12.18
C VAL A 117 0.80 21.10 11.48
N SER A 118 1.82 21.75 12.03
CA SER A 118 2.63 22.75 11.34
C SER A 118 3.92 22.14 10.82
N TYR A 119 4.54 22.78 9.83
CA TYR A 119 5.82 22.30 9.30
C TYR A 119 6.62 23.45 8.69
N ILE A 120 7.94 23.39 8.88
CA ILE A 120 8.92 24.31 8.31
C ILE A 120 9.65 23.57 7.21
N TYR A 121 9.77 24.16 6.02
CA TYR A 121 10.35 23.50 4.84
C TYR A 121 11.27 24.40 4.01
N ASP A 122 11.40 25.67 4.36
CA ASP A 122 12.26 26.64 3.66
C ASP A 122 13.70 26.60 4.13
N THR A 123 13.98 25.80 5.17
CA THR A 123 15.31 25.50 5.70
C THR A 123 15.83 24.17 5.12
N PRO A 124 17.14 23.90 5.18
CA PRO A 124 17.71 22.59 4.81
C PRO A 124 17.09 21.42 5.58
N ILE A 125 16.69 21.68 6.84
CA ILE A 125 16.11 20.67 7.75
C ILE A 125 14.60 20.81 7.76
N PHE A 126 13.88 19.73 7.43
CA PHE A 126 12.43 19.67 7.54
C PHE A 126 12.02 19.40 8.98
N ILE A 127 11.15 20.25 9.53
CA ILE A 127 10.60 20.09 10.89
C ILE A 127 9.07 20.00 10.77
N MET A 128 8.49 18.99 11.42
CA MET A 128 7.04 18.84 11.54
C MET A 128 6.64 18.90 13.01
N SER A 129 5.69 19.77 13.36
CA SER A 129 5.28 20.00 14.75
C SER A 129 3.81 19.67 14.97
N PHE A 130 3.51 19.10 16.14
CA PHE A 130 2.15 18.84 16.61
C PHE A 130 2.05 19.06 18.13
N LYS A 131 0.81 19.28 18.61
CA LYS A 131 0.53 19.49 20.03
C LYS A 131 -0.19 18.29 20.63
N HIS A 132 0.04 18.03 21.91
CA HIS A 132 -0.65 17.03 22.71
C HIS A 132 -0.90 17.54 24.11
N LYS A 133 -2.08 17.26 24.69
CA LYS A 133 -2.41 17.59 26.07
C LYS A 133 -2.20 16.36 26.95
N ILE A 134 -1.40 16.51 28.00
CA ILE A 134 -1.07 15.41 28.91
C ILE A 134 -2.34 14.98 29.66
N SER A 135 -2.71 13.71 29.52
CA SER A 135 -3.83 13.09 30.24
C SER A 135 -3.40 12.10 31.30
N ASP A 136 -2.20 11.54 31.16
CA ASP A 136 -1.61 10.54 32.06
C ASP A 136 -0.12 10.82 32.21
N THR A 137 0.34 10.90 33.47
CA THR A 137 1.74 11.16 33.80
C THR A 137 2.46 9.92 34.29
N LYS A 138 1.72 8.85 34.67
CA LYS A 138 2.27 7.61 35.26
C LYS A 138 2.58 6.55 34.22
N SER A 139 1.75 6.44 33.16
CA SER A 139 1.90 5.46 32.09
C SER A 139 2.49 6.11 30.85
N PHE A 140 3.14 5.29 29.99
CA PHE A 140 3.61 5.79 28.70
C PHE A 140 2.45 6.16 27.78
N THR A 141 2.51 7.37 27.22
CA THR A 141 1.74 7.79 26.05
C THR A 141 2.61 7.62 24.82
N TYR A 142 2.09 6.90 23.81
CA TYR A 142 2.84 6.57 22.60
C TYR A 142 2.42 7.46 21.44
N PHE A 143 3.39 7.90 20.64
CA PHE A 143 3.22 8.72 19.45
C PHE A 143 3.89 8.03 18.28
N ALA A 144 3.19 7.95 17.13
CA ALA A 144 3.75 7.36 15.93
C ALA A 144 3.36 8.14 14.66
N PHE A 145 4.18 8.00 13.61
CA PHE A 145 3.96 8.60 12.30
C PHE A 145 2.58 8.27 11.72
N THR A 146 2.18 7.01 11.80
CA THR A 146 0.84 6.49 11.46
C THR A 146 0.58 5.26 12.32
N TYR A 147 -0.58 4.63 12.19
CA TYR A 147 -0.95 3.43 12.94
C TYR A 147 0.14 2.37 12.86
N PRO A 148 0.82 2.03 13.97
CA PRO A 148 1.83 0.97 13.98
C PRO A 148 1.22 -0.41 13.74
N TYR A 149 2.05 -1.29 13.22
CA TYR A 149 1.83 -2.72 13.12
C TYR A 149 3.21 -3.38 13.14
N SER A 150 3.62 -3.85 14.29
CA SER A 150 4.95 -4.41 14.55
C SER A 150 5.08 -5.87 14.11
N TYR A 151 6.29 -6.43 14.20
CA TYR A 151 6.50 -7.85 14.00
C TYR A 151 5.80 -8.67 15.10
N SER A 152 5.90 -8.21 16.36
CA SER A 152 5.22 -8.84 17.50
C SER A 152 3.69 -8.82 17.38
N ASP A 153 3.11 -7.72 16.83
CA ASP A 153 1.66 -7.67 16.54
C ASP A 153 1.27 -8.75 15.52
N LEU A 154 2.08 -8.93 14.46
CA LEU A 154 1.87 -9.99 13.47
C LEU A 154 1.97 -11.37 14.11
N GLN A 155 3.03 -11.66 14.87
CA GLN A 155 3.23 -12.96 15.50
C GLN A 155 2.09 -13.30 16.46
N THR A 156 1.66 -12.33 17.28
CA THR A 156 0.51 -12.49 18.17
C THR A 156 -0.78 -12.80 17.39
N TYR A 157 -1.00 -12.10 16.28
CA TYR A 157 -2.15 -12.34 15.42
C TYR A 157 -2.11 -13.76 14.81
N LEU A 158 -0.97 -14.20 14.30
CA LEU A 158 -0.81 -15.53 13.71
C LEU A 158 -0.94 -16.65 14.74
N LEU A 159 -0.39 -16.49 15.94
CA LEU A 159 -0.59 -17.45 17.04
C LEU A 159 -2.06 -17.62 17.42
N ASN A 160 -2.84 -16.53 17.42
CA ASN A 160 -4.27 -16.62 17.65
C ASN A 160 -5.00 -17.38 16.53
N LEU A 161 -4.54 -17.25 15.28
CA LEU A 161 -5.07 -18.04 14.16
C LEU A 161 -4.68 -19.51 14.29
N ASP A 162 -3.42 -19.80 14.62
CA ASP A 162 -2.93 -21.16 14.86
C ASP A 162 -3.77 -21.87 15.93
N THR A 163 -4.02 -21.20 17.06
CA THR A 163 -4.88 -21.72 18.14
C THR A 163 -6.31 -21.99 17.67
N LYS A 164 -6.83 -21.16 16.76
CA LYS A 164 -8.21 -21.30 16.27
C LYS A 164 -8.37 -22.40 15.23
N PHE A 165 -7.38 -22.61 14.37
CA PHE A 165 -7.51 -23.44 13.18
C PHE A 165 -6.68 -24.74 13.21
N ASN A 166 -5.63 -24.83 14.03
CA ASN A 166 -4.87 -26.08 14.24
C ASN A 166 -5.58 -26.96 15.29
N LYS A 167 -6.74 -27.50 14.94
CA LYS A 167 -7.43 -28.50 15.77
C LYS A 167 -6.74 -29.85 15.62
N ASN A 168 -6.78 -30.65 16.69
CA ASN A 168 -6.29 -32.02 16.66
C ASN A 168 -7.00 -32.82 15.57
N PRO A 169 -6.27 -33.53 14.69
CA PRO A 169 -6.87 -34.31 13.61
C PRO A 169 -7.78 -35.45 14.07
N GLU A 170 -7.74 -35.81 15.34
CA GLU A 170 -8.47 -36.96 15.90
C GLU A 170 -9.95 -36.67 16.26
N GLU A 171 -10.39 -35.39 16.23
CA GLU A 171 -11.69 -35.01 16.77
C GLU A 171 -12.86 -34.98 15.76
N SER A 172 -12.60 -34.98 14.43
CA SER A 172 -13.69 -35.03 13.44
C SER A 172 -13.20 -35.39 12.04
N VAL A 173 -13.99 -36.14 11.28
CA VAL A 173 -13.79 -36.34 9.83
C VAL A 173 -13.88 -34.97 9.16
N ALA A 174 -12.80 -34.52 8.53
CA ALA A 174 -12.74 -33.23 7.88
C ALA A 174 -13.74 -33.14 6.72
N SER A 175 -14.66 -32.19 6.77
CA SER A 175 -15.59 -31.88 5.66
C SER A 175 -14.86 -31.17 4.51
N PRO A 176 -15.26 -31.39 3.25
CA PRO A 176 -14.75 -30.63 2.11
C PRO A 176 -14.90 -29.11 2.27
N ASP A 177 -15.95 -28.63 2.95
CA ASP A 177 -16.23 -27.22 3.17
C ASP A 177 -15.43 -26.61 4.33
N ASP A 178 -14.75 -27.44 5.15
CA ASP A 178 -13.94 -26.96 6.26
C ASP A 178 -12.77 -26.09 5.76
N ILE A 179 -12.40 -25.14 6.61
CA ILE A 179 -11.30 -24.23 6.30
C ILE A 179 -9.97 -24.97 6.45
N TYR A 180 -9.22 -25.06 5.35
CA TYR A 180 -7.84 -25.46 5.37
C TYR A 180 -6.97 -24.23 5.70
N TYR A 181 -6.27 -24.29 6.82
CA TYR A 181 -5.30 -23.29 7.25
C TYR A 181 -3.97 -23.96 7.60
N LYS A 182 -2.88 -23.49 7.03
CA LYS A 182 -1.53 -23.92 7.38
C LYS A 182 -0.59 -22.72 7.40
N ARG A 183 0.13 -22.56 8.51
CA ARG A 183 1.23 -21.62 8.65
C ARG A 183 2.55 -22.35 8.60
N GLU A 184 3.53 -21.78 7.89
CA GLU A 184 4.88 -22.34 7.70
C GLU A 184 5.91 -21.22 7.77
N CYS A 185 7.09 -21.48 8.31
CA CYS A 185 8.26 -20.62 8.13
C CYS A 185 8.84 -20.90 6.75
N VAL A 186 8.69 -19.94 5.79
CA VAL A 186 9.21 -20.14 4.43
C VAL A 186 10.72 -19.93 4.37
N CYS A 187 11.27 -19.00 5.16
CA CYS A 187 12.69 -18.75 5.35
C CYS A 187 12.91 -17.91 6.60
N TYR A 188 14.14 -17.84 7.07
CA TYR A 188 14.55 -16.84 8.04
C TYR A 188 14.98 -15.55 7.34
N SER A 189 14.73 -14.41 7.98
CA SER A 189 15.29 -13.12 7.59
C SER A 189 16.78 -13.02 7.94
N LEU A 190 17.43 -11.91 7.57
CA LEU A 190 18.86 -11.70 7.85
C LEU A 190 19.18 -11.70 9.36
N GLU A 191 18.23 -11.30 10.21
CA GLU A 191 18.37 -11.32 11.66
C GLU A 191 17.66 -12.52 12.33
N GLY A 192 17.35 -13.56 11.57
CA GLY A 192 16.79 -14.82 12.08
C GLY A 192 15.30 -14.76 12.45
N ARG A 193 14.54 -13.76 11.99
CA ARG A 193 13.08 -13.71 12.21
C ARG A 193 12.38 -14.58 11.17
N ASN A 194 11.31 -15.26 11.60
CA ASN A 194 10.47 -16.03 10.69
C ASN A 194 9.84 -15.11 9.62
N VAL A 195 9.94 -15.53 8.37
CA VAL A 195 9.09 -15.06 7.28
C VAL A 195 7.97 -16.08 7.12
N ASP A 196 6.77 -15.71 7.51
CA ASP A 196 5.62 -16.62 7.55
C ASP A 196 4.97 -16.75 6.19
N LEU A 197 4.61 -17.97 5.81
CA LEU A 197 3.76 -18.30 4.67
C LEU A 197 2.46 -18.91 5.17
N LEU A 198 1.33 -18.33 4.82
CA LEU A 198 0.02 -18.90 5.09
C LEU A 198 -0.53 -19.57 3.85
N THR A 199 -1.08 -20.78 4.00
CA THR A 199 -1.89 -21.46 3.00
C THR A 199 -3.33 -21.50 3.50
N ILE A 200 -4.24 -20.86 2.76
CA ILE A 200 -5.67 -20.81 3.10
C ILE A 200 -6.50 -21.31 1.92
N SER A 201 -7.35 -22.31 2.17
CA SER A 201 -8.26 -22.89 1.17
C SER A 201 -9.44 -23.58 1.88
N SER A 202 -10.20 -24.40 1.19
CA SER A 202 -11.07 -25.41 1.78
C SER A 202 -10.57 -26.81 1.41
N ASN A 203 -11.06 -27.85 2.06
CA ASN A 203 -10.62 -29.22 1.80
C ASN A 203 -11.13 -29.81 0.47
N HIS A 204 -11.90 -29.05 -0.33
CA HIS A 204 -12.22 -29.48 -1.69
C HIS A 204 -10.95 -29.71 -2.50
N ASN A 205 -10.89 -30.83 -3.20
CA ASN A 205 -9.76 -31.20 -4.08
C ASN A 205 -8.40 -31.22 -3.39
N ILE A 206 -8.35 -31.39 -2.06
CA ILE A 206 -7.11 -31.58 -1.31
C ILE A 206 -6.58 -32.99 -1.60
N THR A 207 -5.26 -33.13 -1.68
CA THR A 207 -4.58 -34.40 -1.81
C THR A 207 -3.80 -34.74 -0.54
N ASP A 208 -3.39 -36.00 -0.35
CA ASP A 208 -2.50 -36.35 0.76
C ASP A 208 -1.04 -36.03 0.49
N VAL A 209 -0.72 -35.60 -0.73
CA VAL A 209 0.66 -35.29 -1.15
C VAL A 209 1.00 -33.87 -0.63
N PRO A 210 2.08 -33.72 0.15
CA PRO A 210 2.59 -32.42 0.55
C PRO A 210 3.22 -31.68 -0.64
N GLU A 211 3.23 -30.34 -0.54
CA GLU A 211 4.04 -29.53 -1.45
C GLU A 211 5.54 -29.82 -1.25
N PRO A 212 6.38 -29.70 -2.30
CA PRO A 212 7.81 -29.96 -2.18
C PRO A 212 8.52 -28.91 -1.34
N ARG A 213 9.68 -29.28 -0.80
CA ARG A 213 10.63 -28.34 -0.22
C ARG A 213 11.48 -27.77 -1.34
N LEU A 214 11.29 -26.47 -1.60
CA LEU A 214 12.09 -25.80 -2.61
C LEU A 214 13.48 -25.45 -2.06
N PRO A 215 14.52 -25.38 -2.92
CA PRO A 215 15.88 -25.08 -2.50
C PRO A 215 15.97 -23.80 -1.66
N HIS A 216 16.74 -23.85 -0.57
CA HIS A 216 16.94 -22.77 0.40
C HIS A 216 15.66 -22.27 1.10
N LEU A 217 14.55 -22.99 1.01
CA LEU A 217 13.29 -22.65 1.66
C LEU A 217 12.87 -23.74 2.65
N PHE A 218 12.00 -23.33 3.60
CA PHE A 218 11.43 -24.21 4.64
C PHE A 218 12.51 -24.83 5.55
N PRO A 219 13.18 -24.01 6.37
CA PRO A 219 14.34 -24.45 7.16
C PRO A 219 13.98 -25.46 8.28
N GLU A 220 12.71 -25.61 8.63
CA GLU A 220 12.25 -26.54 9.67
C GLU A 220 12.02 -27.93 9.07
N ASP A 221 13.03 -28.80 9.06
CA ASP A 221 13.00 -30.10 8.39
C ASP A 221 11.91 -31.06 8.87
N ASN A 222 11.52 -30.98 10.15
CA ASN A 222 10.51 -31.84 10.75
C ASN A 222 9.08 -31.33 10.60
N SER A 223 8.86 -30.15 10.00
CA SER A 223 7.53 -29.61 9.80
C SER A 223 6.86 -30.21 8.56
N CYS A 224 5.62 -30.69 8.69
CA CYS A 224 4.82 -31.11 7.54
C CYS A 224 4.52 -29.90 6.66
N ARG A 225 4.83 -30.01 5.34
CA ARG A 225 4.48 -29.02 4.34
C ARG A 225 2.95 -28.93 4.14
N ALA A 226 2.47 -27.79 3.59
CA ALA A 226 1.10 -27.69 3.15
C ALA A 226 0.78 -28.77 2.10
N LYS A 227 -0.46 -29.28 2.10
CA LYS A 227 -0.93 -30.25 1.11
C LYS A 227 -1.15 -29.62 -0.25
N LYS A 228 -0.96 -30.40 -1.33
CA LYS A 228 -1.30 -30.01 -2.70
C LYS A 228 -2.82 -30.05 -2.92
N PHE A 229 -3.30 -29.21 -3.83
CA PHE A 229 -4.70 -29.14 -4.26
C PHE A 229 -4.77 -29.36 -5.76
N GLN A 230 -5.69 -30.24 -6.21
CA GLN A 230 -5.98 -30.44 -7.63
C GLN A 230 -6.95 -29.38 -8.12
N ASP A 231 -6.80 -28.95 -9.37
CA ASP A 231 -7.72 -28.05 -10.09
C ASP A 231 -8.03 -26.71 -9.41
N LYS A 232 -7.19 -26.29 -8.45
CA LYS A 232 -7.26 -24.97 -7.82
C LYS A 232 -6.06 -24.11 -8.21
N LYS A 233 -6.35 -22.94 -8.81
CA LYS A 233 -5.30 -21.97 -9.09
C LYS A 233 -4.91 -21.19 -7.82
N VAL A 234 -3.65 -20.78 -7.78
CA VAL A 234 -3.06 -20.06 -6.65
C VAL A 234 -3.24 -18.55 -6.79
N ILE A 235 -3.64 -17.91 -5.71
CA ILE A 235 -3.60 -16.45 -5.52
C ILE A 235 -2.47 -16.15 -4.54
N PHE A 236 -1.43 -15.46 -5.02
CA PHE A 236 -0.26 -15.12 -4.21
C PHE A 236 -0.31 -13.66 -3.76
N LEU A 237 -0.29 -13.44 -2.45
CA LEU A 237 -0.36 -12.12 -1.83
C LEU A 237 0.84 -11.88 -0.93
N SER A 238 1.42 -10.68 -1.00
CA SER A 238 2.51 -10.25 -0.12
C SER A 238 2.30 -8.85 0.42
N ALA A 239 2.96 -8.51 1.54
CA ALA A 239 2.89 -7.18 2.12
C ALA A 239 4.20 -6.81 2.84
N ARG A 240 4.32 -5.53 3.20
CA ARG A 240 5.38 -5.00 4.08
C ARG A 240 6.81 -5.25 3.59
N VAL A 241 7.04 -5.20 2.29
CA VAL A 241 8.41 -5.13 1.73
C VAL A 241 9.11 -3.82 2.14
N HIS A 242 8.33 -2.74 2.33
CA HIS A 242 8.80 -1.50 2.94
C HIS A 242 8.26 -1.38 4.38
N PRO A 243 9.13 -1.31 5.39
CA PRO A 243 8.73 -1.40 6.82
C PRO A 243 7.75 -0.33 7.29
N GLY A 244 7.90 0.92 6.87
CA GLY A 244 7.03 2.02 7.29
C GLY A 244 5.66 2.07 6.61
N GLU A 245 5.37 1.17 5.68
CA GLU A 245 4.12 1.14 4.91
C GLU A 245 3.03 0.29 5.60
N THR A 246 2.73 0.64 6.85
CA THR A 246 1.81 -0.10 7.73
C THR A 246 0.37 -0.28 7.22
N PRO A 247 -0.22 0.61 6.37
CA PRO A 247 -1.54 0.35 5.79
C PRO A 247 -1.65 -0.99 5.04
N SER A 248 -0.53 -1.47 4.46
CA SER A 248 -0.48 -2.75 3.77
C SER A 248 -0.80 -3.94 4.68
N SER A 249 -0.31 -3.90 5.94
CA SER A 249 -0.61 -4.96 6.93
C SER A 249 -2.07 -4.98 7.32
N PHE A 250 -2.72 -3.83 7.49
CA PHE A 250 -4.16 -3.79 7.81
C PHE A 250 -5.02 -4.28 6.66
N VAL A 251 -4.66 -3.98 5.39
CA VAL A 251 -5.35 -4.56 4.22
C VAL A 251 -5.17 -6.07 4.21
N MET A 252 -3.95 -6.56 4.47
CA MET A 252 -3.64 -8.00 4.52
C MET A 252 -4.44 -8.70 5.63
N THR A 253 -4.48 -8.12 6.83
CA THR A 253 -5.32 -8.62 7.94
C THR A 253 -6.79 -8.70 7.52
N GLY A 254 -7.30 -7.70 6.79
CA GLY A 254 -8.67 -7.71 6.27
C GLY A 254 -8.92 -8.84 5.25
N VAL A 255 -7.95 -9.16 4.40
CA VAL A 255 -8.02 -10.31 3.49
C VAL A 255 -8.04 -11.61 4.28
N ILE A 256 -7.08 -11.81 5.19
CA ILE A 256 -6.94 -13.05 5.97
C ILE A 256 -8.20 -13.28 6.82
N ASN A 257 -8.67 -12.27 7.55
CA ASN A 257 -9.89 -12.38 8.36
C ASN A 257 -11.11 -12.74 7.50
N PHE A 258 -11.24 -12.13 6.32
CA PHE A 258 -12.33 -12.45 5.41
C PHE A 258 -12.25 -13.86 4.87
N LEU A 259 -11.07 -14.31 4.48
CA LEU A 259 -10.86 -15.68 3.99
C LEU A 259 -11.12 -16.74 5.07
N LEU A 260 -10.95 -16.40 6.35
CA LEU A 260 -11.17 -17.29 7.49
C LEU A 260 -12.55 -17.10 8.15
N ASP A 261 -13.42 -16.27 7.54
CA ASP A 261 -14.81 -16.07 7.98
C ASP A 261 -15.74 -17.15 7.40
N GLN A 262 -16.89 -17.35 8.05
CA GLN A 262 -18.00 -18.19 7.57
C GLN A 262 -18.87 -17.48 6.51
N ASP A 263 -18.41 -16.36 5.96
CA ASP A 263 -19.09 -15.64 4.87
C ASP A 263 -19.22 -16.54 3.63
N PRO A 264 -20.39 -16.72 3.01
CA PRO A 264 -20.58 -17.56 1.82
C PRO A 264 -19.65 -17.19 0.65
N ILE A 265 -19.28 -15.91 0.49
CA ILE A 265 -18.32 -15.46 -0.53
C ILE A 265 -16.91 -15.97 -0.19
N ALA A 266 -16.54 -15.93 1.10
CA ALA A 266 -15.26 -16.49 1.54
C ALA A 266 -15.19 -18.01 1.33
N ALA A 267 -16.29 -18.72 1.60
CA ALA A 267 -16.42 -20.16 1.34
C ALA A 267 -16.22 -20.48 -0.16
N LEU A 268 -16.86 -19.72 -1.06
CA LEU A 268 -16.66 -19.86 -2.51
C LEU A 268 -15.22 -19.58 -2.93
N LEU A 269 -14.57 -18.54 -2.39
CA LEU A 269 -13.17 -18.25 -2.66
C LEU A 269 -12.27 -19.43 -2.27
N ARG A 270 -12.43 -19.98 -1.08
CA ARG A 270 -11.67 -21.13 -0.60
C ARG A 270 -11.95 -22.41 -1.41
N LYS A 271 -13.19 -22.56 -1.91
CA LYS A 271 -13.54 -23.68 -2.80
C LYS A 271 -12.81 -23.60 -4.15
N MET A 272 -12.64 -22.40 -4.70
CA MET A 272 -12.09 -22.19 -6.05
C MET A 272 -10.58 -22.00 -6.08
N TYR A 273 -9.97 -21.47 -4.99
CA TYR A 273 -8.57 -21.04 -4.98
C TYR A 273 -7.80 -21.53 -3.77
N VAL A 274 -6.48 -21.59 -3.94
CA VAL A 274 -5.51 -21.68 -2.85
C VAL A 274 -4.86 -20.31 -2.66
N PHE A 275 -4.98 -19.73 -1.47
CA PHE A 275 -4.32 -18.49 -1.12
C PHE A 275 -2.98 -18.76 -0.48
N LYS A 276 -1.91 -18.24 -1.06
CA LYS A 276 -0.54 -18.25 -0.53
C LYS A 276 -0.17 -16.83 -0.14
N ILE A 277 0.06 -16.61 1.15
CA ILE A 277 0.15 -15.27 1.72
C ILE A 277 1.44 -15.13 2.53
N ILE A 278 2.30 -14.17 2.15
CA ILE A 278 3.43 -13.72 2.98
C ILE A 278 3.06 -12.36 3.59
N PRO A 279 2.62 -12.30 4.86
CA PRO A 279 2.08 -11.08 5.45
C PRO A 279 3.13 -10.00 5.73
N MET A 280 4.41 -10.37 5.84
CA MET A 280 5.51 -9.43 6.12
C MET A 280 6.82 -9.89 5.48
N LEU A 281 7.21 -9.21 4.37
CA LEU A 281 8.44 -9.53 3.63
C LEU A 281 9.71 -8.98 4.26
N ASN A 282 9.61 -7.96 5.11
CA ASN A 282 10.77 -7.30 5.73
C ASN A 282 10.61 -7.19 7.26
N PRO A 283 10.62 -8.34 7.97
CA PRO A 283 10.41 -8.35 9.41
C PRO A 283 11.51 -7.64 10.19
N ASP A 284 12.76 -7.68 9.72
CA ASP A 284 13.89 -7.02 10.37
C ASP A 284 13.76 -5.50 10.31
N GLY A 285 13.50 -4.95 9.11
CA GLY A 285 13.29 -3.52 8.96
C GLY A 285 12.09 -3.03 9.77
N VAL A 286 11.03 -3.84 9.90
CA VAL A 286 9.88 -3.53 10.76
C VAL A 286 10.29 -3.49 12.23
N ALA A 287 10.95 -4.53 12.73
CA ALA A 287 11.36 -4.61 14.13
C ALA A 287 12.37 -3.50 14.52
N ARG A 288 13.26 -3.13 13.61
CA ARG A 288 14.23 -2.05 13.79
C ARG A 288 13.64 -0.64 13.66
N GLY A 289 12.37 -0.51 13.28
CA GLY A 289 11.71 0.79 13.07
C GLY A 289 12.24 1.54 11.85
N HIS A 290 12.63 0.84 10.80
CA HIS A 290 12.98 1.43 9.51
C HIS A 290 11.75 1.97 8.78
N TYR A 291 11.97 2.86 7.84
CA TYR A 291 10.91 3.37 6.96
C TYR A 291 10.81 2.60 5.65
N ARG A 292 11.97 2.20 5.04
CA ARG A 292 11.96 1.70 3.67
C ARG A 292 12.85 0.48 3.41
N THR A 293 14.01 0.40 4.03
CA THR A 293 15.04 -0.57 3.68
C THR A 293 15.10 -1.74 4.65
N ASP A 294 15.77 -2.82 4.25
CA ASP A 294 16.18 -3.89 5.16
C ASP A 294 17.35 -3.42 6.06
N THR A 295 17.95 -4.34 6.81
CA THR A 295 19.07 -4.03 7.72
C THR A 295 20.41 -3.80 7.03
N ARG A 296 20.48 -4.06 5.72
CA ARG A 296 21.63 -3.75 4.84
C ARG A 296 21.40 -2.49 4.00
N GLY A 297 20.40 -1.68 4.32
CA GLY A 297 20.08 -0.47 3.57
C GLY A 297 19.47 -0.70 2.19
N VAL A 298 19.05 -1.94 1.89
CA VAL A 298 18.59 -2.35 0.57
C VAL A 298 17.07 -2.16 0.44
N ASN A 299 16.65 -1.58 -0.68
CA ASN A 299 15.25 -1.56 -1.07
C ASN A 299 14.86 -2.91 -1.71
N LEU A 300 14.36 -3.83 -0.91
CA LEU A 300 14.02 -5.20 -1.33
C LEU A 300 13.10 -5.25 -2.56
N ASN A 301 12.22 -4.26 -2.74
CA ASN A 301 11.33 -4.16 -3.91
C ASN A 301 12.06 -3.69 -5.19
N ARG A 302 13.33 -4.05 -5.36
CA ARG A 302 14.13 -3.88 -6.58
C ARG A 302 14.85 -5.15 -7.00
N TYR A 303 14.68 -6.23 -6.22
CA TYR A 303 15.48 -7.45 -6.38
C TYR A 303 14.70 -8.67 -6.88
N TYR A 304 13.41 -8.55 -7.24
CA TYR A 304 12.58 -9.68 -7.68
C TYR A 304 13.01 -10.30 -9.02
N MET A 305 13.82 -9.62 -9.83
CA MET A 305 14.35 -10.23 -11.06
C MET A 305 15.35 -11.34 -10.76
N SER A 306 16.25 -11.10 -9.81
CA SER A 306 17.36 -12.02 -9.48
C SER A 306 17.75 -11.84 -8.00
N PRO A 307 16.91 -12.31 -7.04
CA PRO A 307 17.24 -12.21 -5.62
C PRO A 307 18.23 -13.31 -5.21
N SER A 308 19.14 -12.97 -4.31
CA SER A 308 20.01 -13.94 -3.65
C SER A 308 19.29 -14.62 -2.48
N PRO A 309 19.37 -15.93 -2.32
CA PRO A 309 18.79 -16.64 -1.16
C PRO A 309 19.43 -16.22 0.16
N VAL A 310 20.69 -15.78 0.15
CA VAL A 310 21.44 -15.32 1.32
C VAL A 310 21.20 -13.85 1.62
N LEU A 311 21.18 -12.98 0.58
CA LEU A 311 21.14 -11.52 0.77
C LEU A 311 19.73 -10.94 0.77
N GLN A 312 18.77 -11.58 0.06
CA GLN A 312 17.36 -11.17 0.02
C GLN A 312 16.44 -12.38 0.21
N PRO A 313 16.56 -13.13 1.34
CA PRO A 313 15.89 -14.43 1.52
C PRO A 313 14.37 -14.37 1.34
N SER A 314 13.70 -13.33 1.86
CA SER A 314 12.24 -13.22 1.74
C SER A 314 11.76 -12.93 0.31
N VAL A 315 12.52 -12.15 -0.46
CA VAL A 315 12.21 -11.89 -1.88
C VAL A 315 12.53 -13.12 -2.73
N TYR A 316 13.61 -13.82 -2.42
CA TYR A 316 13.95 -15.09 -3.04
C TYR A 316 12.82 -16.11 -2.81
N ALA A 317 12.36 -16.26 -1.57
CA ALA A 317 11.26 -17.13 -1.22
C ALA A 317 9.97 -16.81 -1.99
N ALA A 318 9.57 -15.53 -2.00
CA ALA A 318 8.38 -15.09 -2.72
C ALA A 318 8.48 -15.40 -4.22
N ARG A 319 9.63 -15.06 -4.86
CA ARG A 319 9.85 -15.31 -6.29
C ARG A 319 9.85 -16.80 -6.60
N SER A 320 10.54 -17.61 -5.81
CA SER A 320 10.63 -19.06 -6.01
C SER A 320 9.27 -19.75 -5.93
N LEU A 321 8.47 -19.40 -4.92
CA LEU A 321 7.09 -19.90 -4.80
C LEU A 321 6.20 -19.47 -5.98
N ILE A 322 6.29 -18.22 -6.42
CA ILE A 322 5.52 -17.72 -7.56
C ILE A 322 5.86 -18.50 -8.83
N LEU A 323 7.15 -18.77 -9.09
CA LEU A 323 7.58 -19.55 -10.25
C LEU A 323 7.14 -21.00 -10.13
N TYR A 324 7.26 -21.60 -8.96
CA TYR A 324 6.77 -22.96 -8.71
C TYR A 324 5.26 -23.09 -9.01
N TYR A 325 4.43 -22.17 -8.50
CA TYR A 325 2.99 -22.22 -8.78
C TYR A 325 2.64 -21.88 -10.23
N HIS A 326 3.47 -21.12 -10.91
CA HIS A 326 3.24 -20.79 -12.31
C HIS A 326 3.53 -21.98 -13.22
N TYR A 327 4.67 -22.63 -13.04
CA TYR A 327 5.12 -23.72 -13.90
C TYR A 327 4.65 -25.12 -13.47
N GLY A 328 4.31 -25.29 -12.21
CA GLY A 328 3.79 -26.57 -11.66
C GLY A 328 4.80 -27.71 -11.56
N SER A 329 6.09 -27.47 -11.78
CA SER A 329 7.14 -28.49 -11.88
C SER A 329 8.35 -28.13 -11.03
N GLU A 330 8.89 -29.15 -10.32
CA GLU A 330 10.15 -29.04 -9.58
C GLU A 330 11.38 -29.01 -10.52
N ALA A 331 11.30 -29.66 -11.68
CA ALA A 331 12.40 -29.72 -12.66
C ALA A 331 12.85 -28.35 -13.18
N ILE A 332 12.01 -27.30 -13.06
CA ILE A 332 12.35 -25.94 -13.43
C ILE A 332 13.29 -25.30 -12.40
N PHE A 333 13.24 -25.76 -11.15
CA PHE A 333 14.15 -25.28 -10.10
C PHE A 333 15.60 -25.64 -10.39
N ASP A 334 15.88 -26.84 -10.89
CA ASP A 334 17.22 -27.24 -11.25
C ASP A 334 17.78 -26.35 -12.37
N SER A 335 16.95 -25.97 -13.34
CA SER A 335 17.34 -25.03 -14.40
C SER A 335 17.47 -23.57 -13.94
N LEU A 336 16.76 -23.17 -12.88
CA LEU A 336 16.87 -21.81 -12.28
C LEU A 336 18.04 -21.72 -11.29
N LEU A 337 18.44 -22.82 -10.67
CA LEU A 337 19.65 -22.93 -9.84
C LEU A 337 20.92 -22.95 -10.69
N LEU A 338 20.84 -23.41 -11.95
CA LEU A 338 21.94 -23.45 -12.92
C LEU A 338 22.20 -22.11 -13.62
N LEU A 339 21.45 -21.05 -13.33
CA LEU A 339 21.88 -19.72 -13.70
C LEU A 339 23.18 -19.41 -12.94
N PRO A 340 24.30 -19.07 -13.63
CA PRO A 340 25.59 -18.91 -12.98
C PRO A 340 25.40 -17.94 -11.81
N GLU A 341 25.85 -18.37 -10.63
CA GLU A 341 26.14 -17.44 -9.55
C GLU A 341 27.09 -16.42 -10.15
N ILE A 342 26.57 -15.25 -10.45
CA ILE A 342 27.42 -14.07 -10.62
C ILE A 342 27.98 -13.89 -9.21
N GLU A 343 29.15 -14.53 -8.96
CA GLU A 343 30.04 -14.15 -7.89
C GLU A 343 30.23 -12.64 -8.04
N THR A 344 29.38 -11.85 -7.40
CA THR A 344 29.71 -10.49 -7.11
C THR A 344 30.91 -10.55 -6.18
N LYS A 345 32.09 -10.42 -6.77
CA LYS A 345 33.31 -10.09 -6.05
C LYS A 345 32.98 -8.90 -5.17
N VAL A 346 32.73 -9.20 -3.90
CA VAL A 346 32.50 -8.22 -2.82
C VAL A 346 33.82 -7.52 -2.45
N SER A 347 34.87 -7.73 -3.21
CA SER A 347 36.18 -7.20 -2.96
C SER A 347 36.55 -6.03 -3.86
N ASP A 348 35.74 -5.05 -4.17
CA ASP A 348 36.25 -3.79 -4.75
C ASP A 348 35.23 -2.65 -4.78
N LEU A 349 34.57 -2.42 -3.64
CA LEU A 349 33.88 -1.15 -3.40
C LEU A 349 34.33 -0.54 -2.07
N THR A 350 35.65 -0.53 -1.87
CA THR A 350 36.26 0.46 -0.99
C THR A 350 36.37 1.77 -1.75
N LEU A 351 35.62 2.66 -1.28
CA LEU A 351 35.51 4.07 -1.54
C LEU A 351 36.91 4.74 -1.72
N ASN A 352 37.23 5.17 -2.93
CA ASN A 352 38.17 6.28 -3.11
C ASN A 352 37.38 7.52 -3.56
N LYS A 353 36.99 8.31 -2.57
CA LYS A 353 36.76 9.74 -2.72
C LYS A 353 38.01 10.44 -2.17
N THR A 354 38.90 10.80 -3.03
CA THR A 354 39.77 11.95 -2.83
C THR A 354 39.70 12.82 -4.07
N LEU A 355 39.38 14.06 -3.81
CA LEU A 355 39.56 15.20 -4.70
C LEU A 355 41.02 15.24 -5.19
N ASP A 356 41.22 15.43 -6.50
CA ASP A 356 42.06 16.55 -6.92
C ASP A 356 41.83 16.87 -8.40
N SER A 357 41.84 18.16 -8.64
CA SER A 357 41.82 18.86 -9.90
C SER A 357 43.19 18.80 -10.57
N SER A 358 43.25 18.69 -11.90
CA SER A 358 43.96 19.56 -12.83
C SER A 358 44.38 18.85 -14.12
N ASN A 359 44.00 19.45 -15.21
CA ASN A 359 44.64 19.66 -16.53
C ASN A 359 45.70 18.64 -17.05
N ASP A 360 45.55 18.17 -18.25
CA ASP A 360 46.05 18.64 -19.52
C ASP A 360 46.20 17.53 -20.58
N SER A 361 45.68 17.87 -21.73
CA SER A 361 46.03 17.69 -23.13
C SER A 361 46.91 16.55 -23.69
N GLN A 362 46.49 16.17 -24.91
CA GLN A 362 47.24 15.67 -26.09
C GLN A 362 47.54 14.17 -26.09
N GLY A 363 47.09 13.38 -27.05
CA GLY A 363 47.29 13.50 -28.49
C GLY A 363 48.00 12.23 -28.97
N GLY A 364 47.57 11.59 -30.03
CA GLY A 364 48.47 10.67 -30.73
C GLY A 364 47.79 9.44 -31.37
N HIS A 365 47.70 9.54 -32.65
CA HIS A 365 47.35 8.56 -33.69
C HIS A 365 48.19 7.28 -33.72
N SER A 366 47.60 6.17 -34.24
CA SER A 366 47.90 5.49 -35.54
C SER A 366 47.65 3.99 -35.39
N SER A 367 46.80 3.39 -36.16
CA SER A 367 46.88 2.84 -37.52
C SER A 367 47.58 1.47 -37.63
N SER A 368 46.92 0.64 -38.42
CA SER A 368 47.35 -0.45 -39.32
C SER A 368 47.25 -1.87 -38.72
N SER A 369 46.46 -2.74 -39.28
CA SER A 369 46.37 -3.38 -40.59
C SER A 369 46.85 -4.82 -40.55
N GLU A 370 45.99 -5.72 -41.14
CA GLU A 370 46.32 -6.92 -41.92
C GLU A 370 46.77 -8.18 -41.12
N ASP A 371 46.37 -9.41 -41.33
CA ASP A 371 45.93 -10.13 -42.53
C ASP A 371 45.36 -11.51 -42.14
N SER A 372 44.51 -12.04 -42.99
CA SER A 372 44.01 -13.44 -43.01
C SER A 372 45.11 -14.42 -43.49
N PRO A 373 44.96 -15.75 -43.30
CA PRO A 373 44.30 -16.56 -44.31
C PRO A 373 43.50 -17.79 -43.82
N THR A 374 42.50 -18.09 -44.56
CA THR A 374 41.75 -19.39 -44.63
C THR A 374 42.69 -20.53 -45.13
N PRO A 375 42.42 -21.81 -44.72
CA PRO A 375 42.14 -22.81 -45.71
C PRO A 375 41.16 -23.95 -45.34
N LEU A 376 40.42 -24.36 -46.36
CA LEU A 376 40.06 -25.69 -46.83
C LEU A 376 39.04 -26.57 -46.05
N SER A 377 38.01 -26.84 -46.76
CA SER A 377 36.89 -27.73 -46.60
C SER A 377 37.26 -29.24 -46.52
N VAL A 378 36.53 -29.96 -45.60
CA VAL A 378 36.43 -31.44 -45.57
C VAL A 378 34.92 -31.79 -45.42
N PRO A 379 34.38 -32.80 -46.12
CA PRO A 379 32.95 -33.09 -46.22
C PRO A 379 32.36 -33.73 -45.00
N PRO A 380 30.98 -33.65 -44.80
CA PRO A 380 30.34 -34.05 -43.54
C PRO A 380 30.01 -35.54 -43.48
N SER A 381 30.24 -36.16 -42.33
CA SER A 381 29.75 -37.45 -41.90
C SER A 381 28.36 -37.34 -41.26
N PRO A 382 27.54 -38.41 -41.21
CA PRO A 382 26.10 -38.35 -40.95
C PRO A 382 25.77 -38.00 -39.52
N VAL A 383 24.76 -37.14 -39.38
CA VAL A 383 24.26 -36.55 -38.12
C VAL A 383 23.43 -37.56 -37.34
N SER A 384 23.88 -37.92 -36.14
CA SER A 384 23.05 -38.49 -35.07
C SER A 384 22.15 -37.40 -34.46
N PRO A 385 20.92 -37.70 -33.95
CA PRO A 385 20.02 -36.70 -33.42
C PRO A 385 20.62 -36.03 -32.18
N LYS A 386 20.85 -34.73 -32.30
CA LYS A 386 21.34 -33.88 -31.22
C LYS A 386 20.29 -33.78 -30.11
N SER A 387 20.69 -34.17 -28.90
CA SER A 387 20.01 -33.79 -27.67
C SER A 387 19.80 -32.24 -27.64
N PRO A 388 18.66 -31.72 -27.17
CA PRO A 388 18.44 -30.28 -27.14
C PRO A 388 19.48 -29.59 -26.25
N ALA A 389 19.99 -28.48 -26.73
CA ALA A 389 20.98 -27.69 -26.04
C ALA A 389 20.40 -27.17 -24.70
N PRO A 390 21.21 -27.14 -23.60
CA PRO A 390 20.72 -26.81 -22.27
C PRO A 390 20.34 -25.32 -22.03
N ASN A 391 20.30 -24.46 -23.04
CA ASN A 391 20.09 -23.03 -22.91
C ASN A 391 19.04 -22.43 -23.86
N ALA A 392 18.05 -23.19 -24.32
CA ALA A 392 16.91 -22.54 -24.95
C ALA A 392 16.08 -21.82 -23.84
N PRO A 393 15.76 -20.51 -23.98
CA PRO A 393 14.84 -19.89 -23.07
C PRO A 393 13.52 -20.65 -23.13
N MET A 394 13.10 -21.24 -22.00
CA MET A 394 11.81 -21.91 -21.92
C MET A 394 10.73 -20.87 -22.26
N LEU A 395 9.98 -21.15 -23.30
CA LEU A 395 8.76 -20.39 -23.61
C LEU A 395 7.89 -20.41 -22.36
N PRO A 396 7.38 -19.25 -21.90
CA PRO A 396 6.44 -19.24 -20.79
C PRO A 396 5.28 -20.18 -21.13
N PRO A 397 4.81 -21.01 -20.16
CA PRO A 397 3.63 -21.83 -20.39
C PRO A 397 2.47 -20.92 -20.80
N ASP A 398 1.56 -21.44 -21.60
CA ASP A 398 0.32 -20.76 -21.95
C ASP A 398 -0.31 -20.24 -20.64
N PRO A 399 -0.74 -18.99 -20.56
CA PRO A 399 -1.43 -18.43 -19.39
C PRO A 399 -2.60 -19.29 -18.90
N GLU A 400 -3.22 -20.09 -19.78
CA GLU A 400 -4.29 -21.02 -19.43
C GLU A 400 -3.79 -22.21 -18.62
N THR A 401 -2.56 -22.68 -18.84
CA THR A 401 -1.95 -23.81 -18.11
C THR A 401 -1.28 -23.40 -16.80
N SER A 402 -1.07 -22.09 -16.56
CA SER A 402 -0.49 -21.58 -15.31
C SER A 402 -1.32 -21.96 -14.09
N GLY A 403 -0.71 -22.52 -13.07
CA GLY A 403 -1.31 -22.69 -11.75
C GLY A 403 -1.49 -21.39 -10.98
N LEU A 404 -0.87 -20.28 -11.42
CA LEU A 404 -0.94 -18.98 -10.78
C LEU A 404 -2.05 -18.12 -11.41
N PHE A 405 -3.03 -17.71 -10.61
CA PHE A 405 -4.15 -16.87 -11.06
C PHE A 405 -3.88 -15.37 -10.91
N LEU A 406 -3.29 -14.97 -9.77
CA LEU A 406 -3.09 -13.57 -9.42
C LEU A 406 -1.88 -13.41 -8.49
N TYR A 407 -1.11 -12.36 -8.73
CA TYR A 407 -0.09 -11.84 -7.79
C TYR A 407 -0.41 -10.42 -7.37
N MET A 408 -0.34 -10.12 -6.07
CA MET A 408 -0.50 -8.77 -5.56
C MET A 408 0.38 -8.49 -4.35
N ASP A 409 1.14 -7.39 -4.43
CA ASP A 409 1.97 -6.87 -3.34
C ASP A 409 1.33 -5.61 -2.74
N PHE A 410 1.14 -5.57 -1.42
CA PHE A 410 0.46 -4.50 -0.72
C PHE A 410 1.45 -3.48 -0.18
N HIS A 411 1.20 -2.20 -0.49
CA HIS A 411 2.05 -1.06 -0.19
C HIS A 411 1.30 0.09 0.49
N GLY A 412 2.08 1.03 1.03
CA GLY A 412 1.61 2.34 1.49
C GLY A 412 2.09 3.47 0.59
N HIS A 413 1.28 4.53 0.41
CA HIS A 413 1.63 5.65 -0.46
C HIS A 413 1.53 7.01 0.23
N ALA A 414 2.67 7.71 0.38
CA ALA A 414 2.75 8.97 1.11
C ALA A 414 2.02 10.14 0.42
N SER A 415 2.15 10.31 -0.89
CA SER A 415 1.82 11.57 -1.56
C SER A 415 0.54 11.59 -2.41
N LYS A 416 0.07 10.44 -2.88
CA LYS A 416 -1.13 10.31 -3.72
C LYS A 416 -2.30 9.86 -2.87
N LYS A 417 -3.35 10.67 -2.81
CA LYS A 417 -4.57 10.36 -2.06
C LYS A 417 -5.31 9.16 -2.64
N GLY A 418 -5.96 8.39 -1.77
CA GLY A 418 -6.79 7.25 -2.13
C GLY A 418 -6.08 5.92 -2.06
N ILE A 419 -6.84 4.87 -2.31
CA ILE A 419 -6.36 3.51 -2.45
C ILE A 419 -6.52 3.16 -3.93
N PHE A 420 -5.47 2.65 -4.56
CA PHE A 420 -5.39 2.43 -6.00
C PHE A 420 -4.35 1.37 -6.33
N MET A 421 -4.28 0.92 -7.59
CA MET A 421 -3.29 -0.05 -8.04
C MET A 421 -2.33 0.51 -9.08
N TYR A 422 -1.11 -0.02 -9.08
CA TYR A 422 -0.26 -0.06 -10.26
C TYR A 422 -0.40 -1.44 -10.91
N GLY A 423 -0.68 -1.44 -12.20
CA GLY A 423 -0.63 -2.62 -13.06
C GLY A 423 0.48 -2.50 -14.09
N ASN A 424 0.57 -3.45 -15.02
CA ASN A 424 1.55 -3.49 -16.09
C ASN A 424 0.98 -2.94 -17.39
N HIS A 425 1.86 -2.54 -18.30
CA HIS A 425 1.52 -2.16 -19.64
C HIS A 425 1.66 -3.37 -20.56
N PHE A 426 0.66 -3.57 -21.42
CA PHE A 426 0.64 -4.60 -22.45
C PHE A 426 0.38 -3.97 -23.82
N GLN A 427 0.89 -4.59 -24.88
CA GLN A 427 0.66 -4.13 -26.26
C GLN A 427 -0.77 -4.47 -26.72
N SER A 428 -1.23 -5.69 -26.41
CA SER A 428 -2.57 -6.15 -26.72
C SER A 428 -3.64 -5.33 -25.99
N THR A 429 -4.68 -4.91 -26.71
CA THR A 429 -5.84 -4.24 -26.11
C THR A 429 -6.60 -5.16 -25.14
N MET A 430 -6.65 -6.46 -25.44
CA MET A 430 -7.34 -7.43 -24.60
C MET A 430 -6.62 -7.62 -23.28
N ASP A 431 -5.29 -7.75 -23.28
CA ASP A 431 -4.49 -7.89 -22.06
C ASP A 431 -4.55 -6.61 -21.21
N ARG A 432 -4.62 -5.44 -21.86
CA ARG A 432 -4.83 -4.17 -21.13
C ARG A 432 -6.20 -4.13 -20.46
N VAL A 433 -7.25 -4.61 -21.11
CA VAL A 433 -8.59 -4.74 -20.53
C VAL A 433 -8.57 -5.70 -19.36
N GLU A 434 -7.95 -6.88 -19.50
CA GLU A 434 -7.85 -7.87 -18.46
C GLU A 434 -7.04 -7.35 -17.26
N CYS A 435 -5.92 -6.65 -17.49
CA CYS A 435 -5.14 -5.99 -16.44
C CYS A 435 -5.92 -4.90 -15.71
N MET A 436 -6.85 -4.20 -16.36
CA MET A 436 -7.66 -3.14 -15.75
C MET A 436 -8.95 -3.66 -15.08
N LEU A 437 -9.32 -4.92 -15.32
CA LEU A 437 -10.59 -5.49 -14.88
C LEU A 437 -10.70 -5.54 -13.37
N LEU A 438 -9.77 -6.18 -12.65
CA LEU A 438 -9.78 -6.24 -11.19
C LEU A 438 -9.79 -4.85 -10.54
N PRO A 439 -8.91 -3.90 -10.92
CA PRO A 439 -8.98 -2.54 -10.38
C PRO A 439 -10.33 -1.84 -10.62
N LYS A 440 -10.99 -2.08 -11.76
CA LYS A 440 -12.29 -1.48 -12.02
C LYS A 440 -13.38 -2.11 -11.16
N ILE A 441 -13.38 -3.43 -11.00
CA ILE A 441 -14.31 -4.15 -10.11
C ILE A 441 -14.10 -3.72 -8.64
N MET A 442 -12.86 -3.56 -8.19
CA MET A 442 -12.55 -3.02 -6.87
C MET A 442 -13.22 -1.65 -6.61
N SER A 443 -13.33 -0.79 -7.65
CA SER A 443 -14.00 0.51 -7.49
C SER A 443 -15.53 0.39 -7.40
N ILE A 444 -16.11 -0.73 -7.80
CA ILE A 444 -17.53 -1.05 -7.66
C ILE A 444 -17.80 -1.62 -6.26
N ASN A 445 -16.86 -2.37 -5.69
CA ASN A 445 -17.00 -3.07 -4.39
C ASN A 445 -16.51 -2.27 -3.20
N SER A 446 -15.72 -1.20 -3.41
CA SER A 446 -15.16 -0.39 -2.32
C SER A 446 -15.40 1.10 -2.52
N PRO A 447 -15.96 1.80 -1.50
CA PRO A 447 -16.13 3.25 -1.57
C PRO A 447 -14.81 4.02 -1.57
N HIS A 448 -13.70 3.38 -1.21
CA HIS A 448 -12.39 4.01 -0.99
C HIS A 448 -11.33 3.63 -2.01
N PHE A 449 -11.63 2.69 -2.92
CA PHE A 449 -10.72 2.32 -4.01
C PHE A 449 -10.99 3.15 -5.26
N HIS A 450 -9.95 3.75 -5.83
CA HIS A 450 -10.09 4.74 -6.90
C HIS A 450 -9.48 4.26 -8.22
N PHE A 451 -10.30 3.73 -9.13
CA PHE A 451 -9.87 3.25 -10.45
C PHE A 451 -9.10 4.31 -11.25
N HIS A 452 -9.60 5.56 -11.31
CA HIS A 452 -8.92 6.66 -12.03
C HIS A 452 -7.60 7.12 -11.38
N ALA A 453 -7.28 6.63 -10.19
CA ALA A 453 -5.99 6.81 -9.58
C ALA A 453 -5.01 5.69 -9.93
N CYS A 454 -5.43 4.59 -10.53
CA CYS A 454 -4.55 3.52 -10.98
C CYS A 454 -3.61 3.99 -12.10
N ASN A 455 -2.55 3.23 -12.35
CA ASN A 455 -1.57 3.56 -13.38
C ASN A 455 -1.05 2.28 -14.05
N PHE A 456 -1.23 2.19 -15.36
CA PHE A 456 -0.88 1.04 -16.20
C PHE A 456 0.10 1.45 -17.32
N THR A 457 0.79 2.59 -17.16
CA THR A 457 1.69 3.08 -18.22
C THR A 457 3.03 2.35 -18.20
N GLU A 458 3.60 2.10 -19.37
CA GLU A 458 4.92 1.50 -19.53
C GLU A 458 6.01 2.23 -18.75
N ARG A 459 5.97 3.57 -18.76
CA ARG A 459 6.92 4.40 -18.02
C ARG A 459 7.04 4.00 -16.54
N ILE A 460 5.93 3.60 -15.88
CA ILE A 460 5.95 3.25 -14.45
C ILE A 460 6.67 1.92 -14.20
N MET A 461 6.86 1.08 -15.22
CA MET A 461 7.56 -0.19 -15.12
C MET A 461 9.08 -0.01 -15.08
N TYR A 462 9.61 1.03 -15.78
CA TYR A 462 11.05 1.21 -15.97
C TYR A 462 11.61 2.48 -15.33
N LEU A 463 10.76 3.26 -14.62
CA LEU A 463 11.22 4.48 -13.95
C LEU A 463 12.27 4.15 -12.87
N ARG A 464 13.44 4.80 -12.97
CA ARG A 464 14.47 4.70 -11.92
C ARG A 464 14.05 5.50 -10.68
N ASP A 465 14.24 4.93 -9.50
CA ASP A 465 14.06 5.64 -8.24
C ASP A 465 15.21 6.65 -8.06
N ARG A 466 14.89 7.83 -7.55
CA ARG A 466 15.88 8.90 -7.34
C ARG A 466 16.78 8.66 -6.15
N ARG A 467 16.42 7.77 -5.24
CA ARG A 467 17.15 7.50 -4.00
C ARG A 467 18.23 6.44 -4.21
N ASP A 468 17.84 5.32 -4.82
CA ASP A 468 18.70 4.16 -5.04
C ASP A 468 19.19 4.02 -6.50
N GLY A 469 18.69 4.86 -7.43
CA GLY A 469 19.04 4.80 -8.85
C GLY A 469 18.51 3.56 -9.58
N LEU A 470 17.92 2.59 -8.88
CA LEU A 470 17.51 1.31 -9.41
C LEU A 470 16.20 1.42 -10.20
N SER A 471 16.06 0.60 -11.24
CA SER A 471 14.83 0.51 -12.05
C SER A 471 13.70 -0.15 -11.26
N ARG A 472 12.47 0.30 -11.48
CA ARG A 472 11.27 -0.39 -10.99
C ARG A 472 11.00 -1.72 -11.69
N GLU A 473 11.76 -2.04 -12.71
CA GLU A 473 11.75 -3.33 -13.37
C GLU A 473 11.98 -4.48 -12.39
N GLY A 474 12.88 -4.31 -11.42
CA GLY A 474 13.12 -5.24 -10.33
C GLY A 474 12.03 -5.27 -9.24
N SER A 475 10.92 -4.52 -9.37
CA SER A 475 9.80 -4.62 -8.41
C SER A 475 8.98 -5.89 -8.63
N GLY A 476 8.40 -6.45 -7.56
CA GLY A 476 7.62 -7.68 -7.59
C GLY A 476 6.61 -7.71 -8.72
N ARG A 477 5.77 -6.68 -8.85
CA ARG A 477 4.76 -6.58 -9.92
C ARG A 477 5.34 -6.71 -11.33
N VAL A 478 6.43 -6.02 -11.63
CA VAL A 478 7.01 -6.03 -12.99
C VAL A 478 7.78 -7.32 -13.24
N ALA A 479 8.60 -7.73 -12.28
CA ALA A 479 9.39 -8.94 -12.38
C ALA A 479 8.53 -10.20 -12.53
N VAL A 480 7.45 -10.32 -11.76
CA VAL A 480 6.51 -11.45 -11.90
C VAL A 480 5.92 -11.49 -13.31
N THR A 481 5.38 -10.38 -13.84
CA THR A 481 4.86 -10.39 -15.22
C THR A 481 5.93 -10.74 -16.25
N LYS A 482 7.17 -10.25 -16.08
CA LYS A 482 8.25 -10.58 -17.02
C LYS A 482 8.66 -12.04 -16.99
N ASN A 483 8.69 -12.64 -15.81
CA ASN A 483 9.12 -14.03 -15.64
C ASN A 483 8.02 -15.04 -15.97
N THR A 484 6.74 -14.65 -15.91
CA THR A 484 5.60 -15.59 -16.00
C THR A 484 4.58 -15.22 -17.08
N GLY A 485 4.65 -14.04 -17.69
CA GLY A 485 3.59 -13.56 -18.57
C GLY A 485 2.28 -13.19 -17.85
N LEU A 486 2.18 -13.36 -16.53
CA LEU A 486 0.96 -13.13 -15.76
C LEU A 486 0.45 -11.69 -15.92
N ILE A 487 -0.74 -11.54 -16.50
CA ILE A 487 -1.40 -10.25 -16.70
C ILE A 487 -1.89 -9.67 -15.38
N ARG A 488 -2.39 -10.52 -14.47
CA ARG A 488 -2.96 -10.16 -13.17
C ARG A 488 -1.89 -10.01 -12.10
N SER A 489 -0.91 -9.14 -12.34
CA SER A 489 0.19 -8.82 -11.42
C SER A 489 0.13 -7.34 -11.03
N TYR A 490 -0.04 -7.06 -9.72
CA TYR A 490 -0.36 -5.73 -9.23
C TYR A 490 0.45 -5.31 -8.01
N THR A 491 0.54 -3.99 -7.83
CA THR A 491 0.87 -3.35 -6.54
C THR A 491 -0.36 -2.59 -6.06
N LEU A 492 -0.90 -2.92 -4.89
CA LEU A 492 -1.96 -2.17 -4.23
C LEU A 492 -1.34 -1.09 -3.34
N GLU A 493 -1.72 0.17 -3.55
CA GLU A 493 -1.16 1.34 -2.88
C GLU A 493 -2.20 2.01 -2.00
N CYS A 494 -1.90 2.17 -0.71
CA CYS A 494 -2.80 2.75 0.28
C CYS A 494 -2.25 4.07 0.80
N ASN A 495 -2.97 5.19 0.58
CA ASN A 495 -2.58 6.47 1.19
C ASN A 495 -2.69 6.39 2.71
N TYR A 496 -1.71 6.96 3.43
CA TYR A 496 -1.71 6.98 4.91
C TYR A 496 -2.88 7.77 5.53
N ASN A 497 -3.47 8.72 4.80
CA ASN A 497 -4.38 9.71 5.39
C ASN A 497 -5.82 9.61 4.89
N THR A 498 -6.08 9.75 3.57
CA THR A 498 -7.45 9.93 3.06
C THR A 498 -7.57 9.73 1.55
N GLY A 499 -8.80 9.64 1.06
CA GLY A 499 -9.16 9.63 -0.36
C GLY A 499 -9.32 11.02 -0.97
N ARG A 500 -9.73 11.04 -2.25
CA ARG A 500 -10.16 12.27 -2.96
C ARG A 500 -11.67 12.38 -3.01
N VAL A 501 -12.32 11.25 -3.18
CA VAL A 501 -13.76 11.08 -3.33
C VAL A 501 -14.16 9.82 -2.58
N VAL A 502 -15.43 9.62 -2.39
CA VAL A 502 -16.04 8.37 -1.94
C VAL A 502 -16.84 7.83 -3.11
N ASN A 503 -16.61 6.58 -3.52
CA ASN A 503 -17.40 5.97 -4.59
C ASN A 503 -18.80 5.65 -4.09
N ILE A 504 -19.78 5.81 -4.95
CA ILE A 504 -21.12 5.25 -4.73
C ILE A 504 -21.04 3.78 -5.11
N VAL A 505 -21.20 2.91 -4.11
CA VAL A 505 -21.18 1.46 -4.28
C VAL A 505 -22.59 1.01 -4.64
N PRO A 506 -22.79 0.29 -5.77
CA PRO A 506 -24.10 -0.24 -6.14
C PRO A 506 -24.63 -1.22 -5.06
N PRO A 507 -25.95 -1.34 -4.89
CA PRO A 507 -26.50 -2.31 -3.95
C PRO A 507 -26.16 -3.74 -4.37
N SER A 508 -26.06 -4.64 -3.39
CA SER A 508 -26.00 -6.08 -3.62
C SER A 508 -27.31 -6.70 -3.21
N ASN A 509 -27.70 -7.81 -3.83
CA ASN A 509 -28.90 -8.56 -3.42
C ASN A 509 -28.81 -9.08 -1.98
N ARG A 510 -27.60 -9.14 -1.42
CA ARG A 510 -27.33 -9.52 -0.03
C ARG A 510 -27.52 -8.37 0.96
N ASP A 511 -27.21 -7.14 0.53
CA ASP A 511 -27.32 -5.94 1.35
C ASP A 511 -28.53 -5.12 0.87
N PRO A 512 -29.76 -5.43 1.31
CA PRO A 512 -30.92 -4.61 0.94
C PRO A 512 -30.61 -3.17 1.34
N ALA A 513 -30.85 -2.26 0.42
CA ALA A 513 -30.47 -0.87 0.46
C ALA A 513 -30.76 -0.22 1.82
N LYS A 514 -29.83 -0.31 2.75
CA LYS A 514 -29.72 0.71 3.78
C LYS A 514 -29.39 1.99 3.02
N ARG A 515 -30.37 2.88 2.88
CA ARG A 515 -30.13 4.29 2.53
C ARG A 515 -29.26 4.88 3.66
N SER A 516 -28.00 4.48 3.69
CA SER A 516 -27.02 5.19 4.50
C SER A 516 -26.93 6.58 3.89
N SER A 517 -27.12 7.60 4.70
CA SER A 517 -26.82 8.98 4.34
C SER A 517 -25.40 8.97 3.73
N LEU A 518 -25.31 9.16 2.42
CA LEU A 518 -24.04 9.10 1.66
C LEU A 518 -23.18 10.26 2.13
N ASN A 519 -22.31 10.01 3.09
CA ASN A 519 -21.28 10.95 3.42
C ASN A 519 -20.21 10.90 2.31
N LEU A 520 -20.34 11.79 1.32
CA LEU A 520 -19.43 11.90 0.19
C LEU A 520 -18.09 12.57 0.53
N VAL A 521 -17.92 13.02 1.78
CA VAL A 521 -16.64 13.57 2.26
C VAL A 521 -15.70 12.40 2.56
N PRO A 522 -14.52 12.33 1.91
CA PRO A 522 -13.57 11.27 2.18
C PRO A 522 -13.13 11.26 3.64
N PRO A 523 -13.28 10.13 4.36
CA PRO A 523 -12.87 10.03 5.75
C PRO A 523 -11.34 10.01 5.87
N ARG A 524 -10.84 10.27 7.08
CA ARG A 524 -9.47 9.87 7.43
C ARG A 524 -9.40 8.35 7.53
N TYR A 525 -8.40 7.76 6.91
CA TYR A 525 -8.25 6.30 6.88
C TYR A 525 -7.84 5.76 8.25
N THR A 526 -8.44 4.64 8.63
CA THR A 526 -8.24 3.91 9.88
C THR A 526 -7.88 2.45 9.56
N PRO A 527 -7.34 1.68 10.51
CA PRO A 527 -7.14 0.24 10.36
C PRO A 527 -8.37 -0.50 9.82
N THR A 528 -9.53 -0.30 10.43
CA THR A 528 -10.80 -0.93 10.01
C THR A 528 -11.18 -0.60 8.57
N LEU A 529 -10.86 0.63 8.10
CA LEU A 529 -11.14 1.00 6.72
C LEU A 529 -10.20 0.26 5.74
N PHE A 530 -8.93 0.10 6.09
CA PHE A 530 -7.99 -0.70 5.30
C PHE A 530 -8.39 -2.18 5.26
N GLU A 531 -8.83 -2.76 6.38
CA GLU A 531 -9.38 -4.12 6.46
C GLU A 531 -10.59 -4.28 5.54
N GLY A 532 -11.49 -3.29 5.51
CA GLY A 532 -12.64 -3.27 4.59
C GLY A 532 -12.24 -3.29 3.11
N VAL A 533 -11.10 -2.71 2.75
CA VAL A 533 -10.54 -2.80 1.38
C VAL A 533 -10.01 -4.20 1.10
N GLY A 534 -9.39 -4.85 2.08
CA GLY A 534 -8.99 -6.26 1.99
C GLY A 534 -10.17 -7.19 1.73
N LYS A 535 -11.27 -7.03 2.47
CA LYS A 535 -12.53 -7.75 2.21
C LYS A 535 -13.06 -7.51 0.79
N ALA A 536 -13.06 -6.25 0.32
CA ALA A 536 -13.52 -5.90 -1.03
C ALA A 536 -12.67 -6.54 -2.13
N LEU A 537 -11.37 -6.79 -1.90
CA LEU A 537 -10.50 -7.52 -2.82
C LEU A 537 -11.00 -8.96 -3.01
N GLY A 538 -11.28 -9.69 -1.94
CA GLY A 538 -11.81 -11.05 -2.01
C GLY A 538 -13.12 -11.12 -2.82
N VAL A 539 -14.07 -10.23 -2.54
CA VAL A 539 -15.32 -10.11 -3.32
C VAL A 539 -15.05 -9.86 -4.80
N SER A 540 -14.09 -8.96 -5.10
CA SER A 540 -13.76 -8.57 -6.48
C SER A 540 -13.09 -9.68 -7.28
N ILE A 541 -12.38 -10.59 -6.64
CA ILE A 541 -11.78 -11.77 -7.29
C ILE A 541 -12.88 -12.70 -7.82
N LEU A 542 -13.94 -12.96 -7.07
CA LEU A 542 -15.08 -13.76 -7.55
C LEU A 542 -15.87 -13.05 -8.65
N ASP A 543 -16.01 -11.71 -8.58
CA ASP A 543 -16.68 -10.95 -9.62
C ASP A 543 -15.93 -11.03 -10.97
N MET A 544 -14.58 -11.14 -10.96
CA MET A 544 -13.78 -11.28 -12.18
C MET A 544 -14.11 -12.54 -12.98
N THR A 545 -14.49 -13.60 -12.32
CA THR A 545 -14.82 -14.91 -12.93
C THR A 545 -16.32 -15.15 -13.04
N ASN A 546 -17.12 -14.11 -12.75
CA ASN A 546 -18.58 -14.21 -12.72
C ASN A 546 -19.12 -15.30 -11.76
N SER A 547 -18.33 -15.61 -10.73
CA SER A 547 -18.66 -16.67 -9.75
C SER A 547 -19.30 -16.11 -8.48
N ASN A 548 -19.51 -14.80 -8.38
CA ASN A 548 -20.13 -14.16 -7.22
C ASN A 548 -21.66 -14.07 -7.38
N PRO A 549 -22.46 -14.85 -6.63
CA PRO A 549 -23.91 -14.80 -6.72
C PRO A 549 -24.51 -13.48 -6.19
N TYR A 550 -23.71 -12.69 -5.45
CA TYR A 550 -24.11 -11.41 -4.87
C TYR A 550 -23.39 -10.22 -5.54
N SER A 551 -22.98 -10.39 -6.80
CA SER A 551 -22.22 -9.37 -7.52
C SER A 551 -22.95 -8.03 -7.60
N ARG A 552 -22.23 -6.96 -7.34
CA ARG A 552 -22.73 -5.58 -7.48
C ARG A 552 -22.69 -5.09 -8.93
N ILE A 553 -22.04 -5.82 -9.82
CA ILE A 553 -21.91 -5.46 -11.25
C ILE A 553 -23.26 -5.39 -11.92
N ILE A 554 -24.18 -6.32 -11.59
CA ILE A 554 -25.55 -6.36 -12.16
C ILE A 554 -26.33 -5.05 -11.87
N ASN A 555 -26.13 -4.48 -10.68
CA ASN A 555 -26.78 -3.25 -10.25
C ASN A 555 -25.96 -1.99 -10.52
N SER A 556 -24.83 -2.12 -11.22
CA SER A 556 -24.01 -1.01 -11.67
C SER A 556 -24.42 -0.51 -13.05
N GLU A 557 -23.83 0.58 -13.51
CA GLU A 557 -23.98 1.14 -14.87
C GLU A 557 -23.53 0.19 -16.00
N TYR A 558 -22.88 -0.95 -15.68
CA TYR A 558 -22.37 -1.94 -16.64
C TYR A 558 -23.30 -3.13 -16.84
N HIS A 559 -24.22 -3.40 -15.91
CA HIS A 559 -25.22 -4.46 -15.87
C HIS A 559 -24.70 -5.90 -15.99
N SER A 560 -23.48 -6.11 -16.44
CA SER A 560 -22.84 -7.43 -16.58
C SER A 560 -21.30 -7.32 -16.63
N LEU A 561 -20.62 -8.44 -16.41
CA LEU A 561 -19.15 -8.51 -16.59
C LEU A 561 -18.76 -8.23 -18.05
N SER A 562 -19.54 -8.68 -19.03
CA SER A 562 -19.32 -8.40 -20.46
C SER A 562 -19.46 -6.91 -20.75
N GLY A 563 -20.50 -6.24 -20.20
CA GLY A 563 -20.70 -4.80 -20.32
C GLY A 563 -19.54 -4.00 -19.69
N LEU A 564 -19.03 -4.46 -18.57
CA LEU A 564 -17.86 -3.87 -17.93
C LEU A 564 -16.60 -4.03 -18.80
N LYS A 565 -16.33 -5.21 -19.35
CA LYS A 565 -15.20 -5.44 -20.28
C LYS A 565 -15.30 -4.58 -21.53
N GLU A 566 -16.51 -4.42 -22.10
CA GLU A 566 -16.74 -3.55 -23.25
C GLU A 566 -16.51 -2.07 -22.93
N TRP A 567 -16.93 -1.62 -21.75
CA TRP A 567 -16.61 -0.27 -21.26
C TRP A 567 -15.09 -0.06 -21.13
N LEU A 568 -14.37 -1.03 -20.55
CA LEU A 568 -12.92 -0.98 -20.43
C LEU A 568 -12.23 -0.94 -21.80
N LYS A 569 -12.71 -1.69 -22.78
CA LYS A 569 -12.20 -1.66 -24.17
C LYS A 569 -12.31 -0.27 -24.77
N LYS A 570 -13.48 0.38 -24.65
CA LYS A 570 -13.69 1.77 -25.07
C LYS A 570 -12.77 2.74 -24.34
N PHE A 571 -12.60 2.55 -23.01
CA PHE A 571 -11.70 3.35 -22.19
C PHE A 571 -10.24 3.24 -22.65
N VAL A 572 -9.74 2.03 -22.91
CA VAL A 572 -8.37 1.78 -23.40
C VAL A 572 -8.14 2.44 -24.78
N CYS A 573 -9.11 2.31 -25.71
CA CYS A 573 -9.03 2.92 -27.03
C CYS A 573 -9.00 4.46 -26.93
N HIS A 574 -9.83 5.05 -26.06
CA HIS A 574 -9.86 6.49 -25.83
C HIS A 574 -8.56 7.03 -25.20
N GLU A 575 -7.98 6.31 -24.23
CA GLU A 575 -6.68 6.67 -23.67
C GLU A 575 -5.57 6.64 -24.73
N ALA A 576 -5.55 5.63 -25.61
CA ALA A 576 -4.59 5.52 -26.69
C ALA A 576 -4.72 6.69 -27.67
N ALA A 577 -5.94 7.06 -28.07
CA ALA A 577 -6.20 8.21 -28.94
C ALA A 577 -5.73 9.54 -28.32
N ASN A 578 -6.01 9.75 -27.04
CA ASN A 578 -5.55 10.92 -26.30
C ASN A 578 -4.02 10.98 -26.16
N ALA A 579 -3.36 9.85 -25.95
CA ALA A 579 -1.90 9.77 -25.93
C ALA A 579 -1.28 10.14 -27.27
N LEU A 580 -1.85 9.63 -28.38
CA LEU A 580 -1.41 9.95 -29.74
C LEU A 580 -1.58 11.44 -30.06
N GLN A 581 -2.71 12.05 -29.70
CA GLN A 581 -2.92 13.50 -29.86
C GLN A 581 -1.90 14.33 -29.08
N LYS A 582 -1.60 13.95 -27.84
CA LYS A 582 -0.57 14.60 -27.03
C LYS A 582 0.83 14.48 -27.63
N MET A 583 1.16 13.32 -28.22
CA MET A 583 2.42 13.11 -28.93
C MET A 583 2.51 14.01 -30.17
N LYS A 584 1.48 14.03 -31.02
CA LYS A 584 1.40 14.90 -32.22
C LYS A 584 1.55 16.37 -31.83
N ALA A 585 0.89 16.82 -30.76
CA ALA A 585 1.02 18.18 -30.24
C ALA A 585 2.44 18.52 -29.75
N LYS A 586 3.12 17.57 -29.10
CA LYS A 586 4.53 17.76 -28.66
C LYS A 586 5.49 17.83 -29.83
N VAL A 587 5.30 17.01 -30.87
CA VAL A 587 6.10 17.05 -32.09
C VAL A 587 5.95 18.42 -32.79
N LYS A 588 4.70 18.87 -33.03
CA LYS A 588 4.44 20.20 -33.59
C LYS A 588 5.03 21.34 -32.75
N ALA A 589 5.01 21.24 -31.41
CA ALA A 589 5.61 22.24 -30.56
C ALA A 589 7.15 22.23 -30.62
N LYS A 590 7.77 21.06 -30.83
CA LYS A 590 9.22 20.92 -31.02
C LYS A 590 9.67 21.48 -32.38
N GLU A 591 8.90 21.20 -33.43
CA GLU A 591 9.11 21.74 -34.79
C GLU A 591 9.01 23.27 -34.80
N ARG A 592 7.98 23.85 -34.16
CA ARG A 592 7.84 25.31 -34.02
C ARG A 592 9.02 25.94 -33.25
N ARG A 593 9.57 25.26 -32.25
CA ARG A 593 10.75 25.74 -31.53
C ARG A 593 12.00 25.70 -32.41
N ARG A 594 12.16 24.65 -33.24
CA ARG A 594 13.28 24.55 -34.19
C ARG A 594 13.19 25.64 -35.25
N SER A 595 12.06 25.83 -35.89
CA SER A 595 11.87 26.87 -36.90
C SER A 595 12.08 28.30 -36.37
N VAL A 596 11.78 28.55 -35.09
CA VAL A 596 12.10 29.84 -34.43
C VAL A 596 13.59 29.98 -34.16
N SER A 597 14.29 28.90 -33.76
CA SER A 597 15.74 28.93 -33.56
C SER A 597 16.49 29.14 -34.85
N ASP A 598 16.05 28.50 -35.94
CA ASP A 598 16.66 28.60 -37.28
C ASP A 598 16.46 30.02 -37.88
N ASN A 599 15.26 30.60 -37.67
CA ASN A 599 15.01 32.01 -38.05
C ASN A 599 15.85 33.03 -37.25
N VAL A 600 16.14 32.71 -36.00
CA VAL A 600 17.04 33.57 -35.18
C VAL A 600 18.50 33.45 -35.61
N GLN A 601 18.94 32.24 -35.98
CA GLN A 601 20.30 32.04 -36.51
C GLN A 601 20.49 32.65 -37.88
N THR A 602 19.48 32.52 -38.79
CA THR A 602 19.50 33.16 -40.11
C THR A 602 19.52 34.69 -40.01
N LYS A 603 18.70 35.27 -39.08
CA LYS A 603 18.71 36.72 -38.85
C LYS A 603 20.04 37.20 -38.18
N ARG A 604 20.72 36.37 -37.40
CA ARG A 604 22.06 36.67 -36.88
C ARG A 604 23.14 36.60 -37.99
N LYS A 605 23.05 35.60 -38.91
CA LYS A 605 23.98 35.44 -40.02
C LYS A 605 23.83 36.59 -41.07
N VAL A 606 22.62 36.97 -41.42
CA VAL A 606 22.35 38.13 -42.27
C VAL A 606 22.80 39.45 -41.66
N LYS A 607 22.76 39.59 -40.29
CA LYS A 607 23.24 40.77 -39.60
C LYS A 607 24.76 40.82 -39.47
N SER A 608 25.47 39.66 -39.45
CA SER A 608 26.91 39.58 -39.53
C SER A 608 27.46 39.83 -40.92
N ASP A 609 26.73 39.39 -41.96
CA ASP A 609 27.11 39.59 -43.38
C ASP A 609 26.86 41.03 -43.86
N MET A 610 25.93 41.79 -43.24
CA MET A 610 25.76 43.24 -43.51
C MET A 610 26.76 44.12 -42.79
N THR A 611 27.42 43.67 -41.74
CA THR A 611 28.45 44.44 -41.04
C THR A 611 29.85 44.21 -41.57
N SER A 612 30.08 43.23 -42.43
CA SER A 612 31.38 42.96 -43.10
C SER A 612 31.54 43.56 -44.46
N SER A 613 30.47 44.20 -45.05
CA SER A 613 30.52 44.81 -46.38
C SER A 613 30.64 46.33 -46.44
N GLU A 614 30.76 47.02 -45.30
CA GLU A 614 30.88 48.48 -45.19
C GLU A 614 32.22 49.00 -44.67
N LEU A 615 33.30 48.25 -44.77
CA LEU A 615 34.65 48.72 -44.40
C LEU A 615 35.61 48.55 -45.58
N GLY A 616 35.40 49.41 -46.56
CA GLY A 616 36.39 49.63 -47.62
C GLY A 616 36.22 51.03 -48.23
N THR A 617 37.27 51.82 -48.01
CA THR A 617 37.57 53.13 -48.56
C THR A 617 37.11 54.38 -47.84
N ALA A 618 38.03 55.00 -47.08
CA ALA A 618 38.48 56.32 -47.28
C ALA A 618 39.53 56.73 -46.24
N SER A 619 40.67 57.12 -46.80
CA SER A 619 41.88 57.57 -46.10
C SER A 619 41.82 59.06 -45.75
N LYS A 620 42.62 59.38 -44.73
CA LYS A 620 43.34 60.68 -44.48
C LYS A 620 42.67 61.74 -43.64
N CYS A 621 43.40 62.03 -42.65
CA CYS A 621 43.94 63.31 -42.12
C CYS A 621 43.46 63.68 -40.70
N ALA A 622 44.51 63.69 -39.88
CA ALA A 622 44.99 64.69 -38.93
C ALA A 622 44.26 64.97 -37.61
N GLY A 623 45.03 64.74 -36.59
CA GLY A 623 45.33 65.71 -35.57
C GLY A 623 44.53 65.74 -34.28
N GLY A 624 45.20 65.53 -33.16
CA GLY A 624 44.88 66.28 -31.95
C GLY A 624 44.48 65.50 -30.70
N ASP A 625 45.47 65.17 -30.00
CA ASP A 625 45.66 65.25 -28.53
C ASP A 625 44.48 65.15 -27.51
N ARG A 626 44.84 64.33 -26.52
CA ARG A 626 44.66 64.49 -25.04
C ARG A 626 43.64 63.69 -24.31
N LYS A 627 44.23 62.74 -23.59
CA LYS A 627 44.13 62.50 -22.09
C LYS A 627 42.88 62.00 -21.45
N GLU A 628 43.12 60.80 -20.86
CA GLU A 628 42.81 60.39 -19.45
C GLU A 628 41.35 60.44 -18.98
N ASN A 629 40.78 59.33 -18.57
CA ASN A 629 40.87 58.67 -17.26
C ASN A 629 39.78 57.62 -17.04
N ILE A 630 40.22 56.48 -16.62
CA ILE A 630 39.74 55.51 -15.65
C ILE A 630 38.32 55.75 -15.05
N LYS A 631 37.44 54.77 -15.11
CA LYS A 631 36.89 54.02 -13.97
C LYS A 631 35.86 52.96 -14.33
N LEU A 632 36.07 51.80 -13.76
CA LEU A 632 35.10 50.69 -13.57
C LEU A 632 33.82 51.17 -12.91
N THR A 633 32.68 50.61 -13.28
CA THR A 633 31.73 49.99 -12.32
C THR A 633 30.65 49.21 -13.06
N SER A 634 30.39 48.04 -12.54
CA SER A 634 29.27 47.14 -12.72
C SER A 634 27.92 47.77 -12.40
N GLY A 635 26.84 47.34 -13.08
CA GLY A 635 25.51 47.78 -12.68
C GLY A 635 24.37 47.11 -13.47
N THR A 636 23.91 46.01 -12.97
CA THR A 636 22.65 45.39 -13.35
C THR A 636 21.44 46.26 -13.02
N LYS A 637 20.60 46.61 -14.01
CA LYS A 637 19.34 47.29 -13.80
C LYS A 637 18.14 46.34 -13.84
N LYS A 638 17.57 46.07 -12.67
CA LYS A 638 16.19 45.56 -12.48
C LYS A 638 15.21 46.72 -12.58
N LYS A 639 14.24 46.63 -13.49
CA LYS A 639 13.10 47.57 -13.53
C LYS A 639 12.05 47.18 -12.47
N LYS A 640 11.86 48.03 -11.45
CA LYS A 640 10.70 48.06 -10.56
C LYS A 640 9.61 48.96 -11.16
N LYS A 641 8.37 48.46 -11.24
CA LYS A 641 7.17 49.29 -11.45
C LYS A 641 6.56 49.67 -10.10
N LYS A 642 6.32 50.95 -9.90
CA LYS A 642 5.68 51.56 -8.75
C LYS A 642 4.15 51.40 -8.78
N LEU A 643 3.57 51.19 -7.62
CA LEU A 643 2.12 51.29 -7.29
C LEU A 643 1.84 52.71 -6.70
N PRO A 644 0.65 53.28 -6.95
CA PRO A 644 0.15 54.43 -6.17
C PRO A 644 -0.78 53.99 -5.03
N PRO A 645 -1.02 54.86 -4.01
CA PRO A 645 -1.64 54.50 -2.76
C PRO A 645 -3.15 54.76 -2.71
N GLY A 646 -3.85 53.92 -1.93
CA GLY A 646 -5.01 54.28 -1.11
C GLY A 646 -6.40 54.07 -1.68
N SER A 647 -7.09 53.06 -1.15
CA SER A 647 -8.39 53.24 -0.49
C SER A 647 -8.94 51.89 -0.03
N SER A 648 -9.39 51.88 1.20
CA SER A 648 -10.12 50.84 1.90
C SER A 648 -11.45 50.53 1.21
N ASN A 649 -11.71 49.21 0.92
CA ASN A 649 -13.07 48.69 0.94
C ASN A 649 -13.08 47.16 1.09
N VAL A 650 -13.86 46.75 2.06
CA VAL A 650 -14.26 45.40 2.41
C VAL A 650 -14.89 44.73 1.20
N LEU A 651 -14.36 43.59 0.75
CA LEU A 651 -15.02 42.73 -0.21
C LEU A 651 -15.00 41.27 0.24
N GLN A 652 -16.22 40.80 0.47
CA GLN A 652 -16.57 39.39 0.64
C GLN A 652 -15.99 38.53 -0.47
N VAL A 653 -15.23 37.53 -0.12
CA VAL A 653 -14.74 36.52 -1.06
C VAL A 653 -15.83 35.47 -1.29
N ARG A 654 -16.55 35.60 -2.38
CA ARG A 654 -17.29 34.47 -3.00
C ARG A 654 -16.32 33.55 -3.69
N ALA A 655 -16.22 32.33 -3.18
CA ALA A 655 -15.51 31.24 -3.83
C ALA A 655 -16.22 30.81 -5.12
N LYS A 656 -15.60 31.00 -6.27
CA LYS A 656 -15.98 30.37 -7.53
C LYS A 656 -15.38 28.96 -7.62
N CYS A 657 -16.22 27.94 -7.57
CA CYS A 657 -15.89 26.59 -8.00
C CYS A 657 -15.79 26.56 -9.54
N PRO A 658 -14.80 25.90 -10.13
CA PRO A 658 -14.84 25.61 -11.57
C PRO A 658 -15.79 24.45 -11.83
N ALA A 659 -16.67 24.67 -12.79
CA ALA A 659 -17.67 23.74 -13.28
C ALA A 659 -17.04 22.44 -13.78
N VAL A 660 -17.63 21.34 -13.40
CA VAL A 660 -17.39 20.00 -13.94
C VAL A 660 -18.14 19.95 -15.29
N ASN A 661 -17.41 19.88 -16.38
CA ASN A 661 -17.97 19.63 -17.68
C ASN A 661 -18.56 18.23 -17.74
N ASN A 662 -19.88 18.14 -17.78
CA ASN A 662 -20.65 17.00 -18.18
C ASN A 662 -20.35 16.70 -19.66
N ILE A 663 -19.80 15.53 -19.94
CA ILE A 663 -19.70 15.00 -21.30
C ILE A 663 -21.03 14.34 -21.61
N ALA A 664 -21.87 15.04 -22.35
CA ALA A 664 -23.04 14.49 -23.01
C ALA A 664 -22.59 13.70 -24.26
N CYS A 665 -23.02 12.45 -24.37
CA CYS A 665 -22.90 11.65 -25.58
C CYS A 665 -23.86 12.20 -26.66
N CYS A 666 -23.32 12.71 -27.75
CA CYS A 666 -24.04 12.93 -28.98
C CYS A 666 -24.17 11.63 -29.76
N SER A 667 -25.39 11.14 -29.91
CA SER A 667 -25.81 10.31 -31.07
C SER A 667 -26.82 11.11 -31.89
N LYS A 668 -26.44 11.46 -33.11
CA LYS A 668 -27.32 12.04 -34.15
C LYS A 668 -27.97 10.90 -34.92
N SER A 669 -29.29 10.90 -35.02
CA SER A 669 -30.05 10.49 -36.21
C SER A 669 -31.43 11.13 -36.19
N LEU A 670 -31.65 11.94 -37.13
CA LEU A 670 -32.77 12.44 -37.97
C LEU A 670 -34.22 12.21 -37.52
N LEU A 671 -34.87 13.35 -37.49
CA LEU A 671 -36.28 13.79 -37.40
C LEU A 671 -37.27 13.01 -38.31
N PRO A 672 -38.64 13.20 -38.22
CA PRO A 672 -39.35 14.42 -37.84
C PRO A 672 -40.55 14.26 -36.90
N VAL A 673 -40.97 15.39 -36.32
CA VAL A 673 -42.19 15.69 -35.58
C VAL A 673 -43.40 15.78 -36.52
N PRO A 674 -44.67 15.51 -36.09
CA PRO A 674 -45.52 16.61 -35.71
C PRO A 674 -46.46 16.39 -34.49
N THR A 675 -46.77 17.52 -33.91
CA THR A 675 -47.74 17.98 -32.95
C THR A 675 -49.16 17.42 -33.03
N LYS A 676 -49.81 17.31 -31.83
CA LYS A 676 -51.09 17.85 -31.28
C LYS A 676 -51.83 16.83 -30.42
N SER A 677 -51.93 17.09 -29.17
CA SER A 677 -53.06 17.58 -28.34
C SER A 677 -54.31 16.69 -28.14
N ILE A 678 -54.68 16.55 -26.85
CA ILE A 678 -56.05 16.63 -26.28
C ILE A 678 -56.77 15.33 -25.93
N LEU A 679 -57.07 15.25 -24.59
CA LEU A 679 -58.30 14.79 -23.92
C LEU A 679 -58.71 13.31 -23.87
N SER A 680 -58.62 12.81 -22.61
CA SER A 680 -59.70 12.22 -21.79
C SER A 680 -60.63 11.15 -22.38
N LYS A 681 -60.84 10.16 -21.55
CA LYS A 681 -62.05 9.46 -21.15
C LYS A 681 -61.99 7.92 -21.21
N LYS A 682 -62.15 7.36 -20.04
CA LYS A 682 -63.05 6.27 -19.56
C LYS A 682 -63.68 5.34 -20.63
N PHE A 683 -63.65 4.08 -20.24
CA PHE A 683 -64.67 2.99 -20.21
C PHE A 683 -64.01 1.66 -20.54
N ALA A 684 -63.95 0.70 -19.69
CA ALA A 684 -64.90 -0.32 -19.22
C ALA A 684 -65.29 -1.36 -20.26
N THR A 685 -65.14 -2.56 -19.85
CA THR A 685 -65.90 -3.78 -20.04
C THR A 685 -65.33 -4.90 -20.89
N LYS A 686 -65.19 -6.02 -20.20
CA LYS A 686 -65.76 -7.38 -20.45
C LYS A 686 -65.15 -8.14 -21.65
N SER A 687 -64.93 -9.44 -21.58
CA SER A 687 -65.42 -10.56 -20.81
C SER A 687 -64.72 -11.84 -21.18
N GLN A 688 -64.66 -12.74 -20.26
CA GLN A 688 -64.96 -14.19 -20.31
C GLN A 688 -63.91 -15.08 -20.92
N SER A 689 -63.61 -16.24 -20.42
CA SER A 689 -64.12 -17.22 -19.43
C SER A 689 -63.15 -18.38 -19.45
N THR A 690 -62.92 -19.11 -18.55
CA THR A 690 -63.46 -20.20 -17.69
C THR A 690 -62.24 -21.05 -17.31
N SER A 691 -62.10 -21.74 -16.31
CA SER A 691 -62.86 -22.39 -15.22
C SER A 691 -61.86 -22.95 -14.19
N ASP A 692 -62.19 -22.77 -12.94
CA ASP A 692 -62.50 -23.74 -11.87
C ASP A 692 -61.31 -24.60 -11.38
N VAL A 693 -61.05 -24.83 -10.14
CA VAL A 693 -61.79 -25.11 -8.90
C VAL A 693 -60.70 -25.22 -7.81
N ASP A 694 -60.67 -24.92 -6.65
CA ASP A 694 -61.37 -24.83 -5.40
C ASP A 694 -60.51 -24.39 -4.23
N ASN A 695 -61.05 -23.54 -3.47
CA ASN A 695 -61.02 -23.25 -2.05
C ASN A 695 -60.17 -24.09 -1.07
N LEU A 696 -59.44 -23.42 -0.18
CA LEU A 696 -59.81 -23.45 1.25
C LEU A 696 -59.00 -22.40 2.06
N VAL A 697 -59.77 -21.54 2.71
CA VAL A 697 -59.35 -20.53 3.69
C VAL A 697 -59.24 -21.19 5.07
N ILE A 698 -58.17 -20.97 5.85
CA ILE A 698 -58.24 -20.86 7.31
C ILE A 698 -57.13 -19.92 7.85
N LYS A 699 -57.58 -18.92 8.58
CA LYS A 699 -56.83 -18.04 9.50
C LYS A 699 -56.41 -18.82 10.74
N LYS A 700 -55.23 -18.57 11.33
CA LYS A 700 -55.01 -18.16 12.73
C LYS A 700 -53.50 -18.21 13.12
N GLY A 701 -53.12 -17.28 13.94
CA GLY A 701 -51.82 -16.91 14.38
C GLY A 701 -51.19 -17.79 15.50
N PRO A 702 -50.13 -17.30 16.18
CA PRO A 702 -49.06 -18.14 16.67
C PRO A 702 -49.24 -18.62 18.11
N LYS A 703 -48.80 -19.86 18.40
CA LYS A 703 -48.62 -20.34 19.78
C LYS A 703 -47.15 -20.72 20.05
N ARG A 704 -46.61 -20.11 21.10
CA ARG A 704 -45.42 -20.49 21.83
C ARG A 704 -45.50 -21.92 22.34
N ILE A 705 -44.42 -22.66 22.21
CA ILE A 705 -44.23 -23.91 22.97
C ILE A 705 -42.98 -23.70 23.86
N LYS A 706 -43.21 -23.84 25.17
CA LYS A 706 -42.20 -24.02 26.22
C LYS A 706 -41.84 -25.50 26.21
N ILE A 707 -40.52 -25.80 26.35
CA ILE A 707 -40.06 -27.11 26.79
C ILE A 707 -39.16 -26.88 28.02
N SER A 708 -39.55 -27.57 29.08
CA SER A 708 -38.99 -27.59 30.43
C SER A 708 -37.72 -28.44 30.51
N ASN A 709 -36.85 -28.02 31.43
CA ASN A 709 -35.73 -28.81 31.98
C ASN A 709 -36.30 -30.03 32.73
N GLU A 710 -35.62 -31.16 32.59
CA GLU A 710 -35.33 -32.14 33.62
C GLU A 710 -34.63 -33.36 33.02
N ALA A 711 -33.40 -33.61 33.46
CA ALA A 711 -32.93 -34.91 33.92
C ALA A 711 -31.40 -34.86 34.15
N GLU A 712 -31.08 -34.64 35.41
CA GLU A 712 -29.82 -35.05 36.02
C GLU A 712 -29.80 -36.55 36.30
N SER A 713 -28.53 -37.04 36.34
CA SER A 713 -28.02 -38.11 37.21
C SER A 713 -27.90 -39.53 36.64
N LYS A 714 -26.70 -40.00 36.94
CA LYS A 714 -26.22 -41.38 37.10
C LYS A 714 -25.48 -41.95 35.91
N TRP A 715 -24.14 -42.08 36.08
CA TRP A 715 -23.51 -43.36 36.41
C TRP A 715 -22.04 -43.15 36.78
N ASN A 716 -21.76 -43.45 38.02
CA ASN A 716 -20.41 -43.70 38.59
C ASN A 716 -20.14 -45.20 38.59
N LYS A 717 -18.87 -45.57 38.52
CA LYS A 717 -18.22 -46.81 38.94
C LYS A 717 -18.11 -47.96 37.95
N VAL A 718 -16.83 -48.33 37.70
CA VAL A 718 -16.13 -49.55 38.08
C VAL A 718 -14.69 -49.41 37.55
N ALA A 719 -13.66 -49.24 38.37
CA ALA A 719 -12.63 -50.09 38.92
C ALA A 719 -12.17 -51.24 37.97
N GLY A 720 -10.89 -51.40 37.58
CA GLY A 720 -9.75 -51.69 38.37
C GLY A 720 -8.75 -52.56 37.56
N CYS A 721 -7.52 -52.65 38.07
CA CYS A 721 -6.43 -53.61 37.83
C CYS A 721 -5.55 -53.43 36.59
N ALA A 722 -4.32 -52.94 36.73
CA ALA A 722 -3.09 -53.60 37.24
C ALA A 722 -2.21 -54.13 36.09
N GLY A 723 -0.92 -53.75 36.09
CA GLY A 723 0.14 -54.37 35.31
C GLY A 723 1.43 -53.55 35.28
N GLU A 724 2.33 -53.92 36.14
CA GLU A 724 3.68 -53.39 36.38
C GLU A 724 4.63 -53.56 35.20
N GLY A 725 5.64 -52.68 35.10
CA GLY A 725 6.80 -52.87 34.21
C GLY A 725 7.86 -51.75 34.41
N GLU A 726 8.73 -51.95 35.41
CA GLU A 726 9.92 -51.13 35.64
C GLU A 726 10.94 -51.20 34.55
N SER A 727 11.62 -50.10 34.23
CA SER A 727 13.06 -50.10 34.05
C SER A 727 13.67 -48.70 34.30
N LYS A 728 14.58 -48.70 35.27
CA LYS A 728 15.51 -47.65 35.69
C LYS A 728 16.38 -47.13 34.57
N TRP A 729 16.74 -45.84 34.59
CA TRP A 729 18.15 -45.39 34.64
C TRP A 729 18.22 -43.86 34.93
N SER A 730 18.76 -43.59 36.04
CA SER A 730 19.74 -42.62 36.62
C SER A 730 19.79 -41.16 36.15
N LYS A 731 19.64 -40.33 37.18
CA LYS A 731 20.05 -38.90 37.29
C LYS A 731 21.58 -38.71 37.36
N PRO A 732 22.10 -37.50 37.12
CA PRO A 732 22.78 -36.75 38.20
C PRO A 732 22.30 -35.31 38.38
N THR A 733 22.02 -34.97 39.59
CA THR A 733 22.38 -33.88 40.55
C THR A 733 23.22 -32.72 39.96
N THR A 734 23.00 -31.44 40.25
CA THR A 734 22.63 -30.53 41.33
C THR A 734 22.80 -29.11 40.78
N SER A 735 22.07 -28.12 41.12
CA SER A 735 22.15 -27.26 42.28
C SER A 735 21.06 -26.19 42.28
N LYS A 736 20.69 -25.82 43.48
CA LYS A 736 19.61 -24.94 43.92
C LYS A 736 19.75 -23.47 43.49
N SER A 737 18.64 -22.80 43.14
CA SER A 737 18.23 -21.57 43.81
C SER A 737 16.72 -21.42 43.69
N GLU A 738 16.06 -21.38 44.81
CA GLU A 738 14.64 -21.09 45.02
C GLU A 738 14.38 -19.61 44.77
N GLU A 739 13.41 -19.29 43.91
CA GLU A 739 12.63 -18.07 44.04
C GLU A 739 11.16 -18.33 43.72
N THR A 740 10.37 -17.92 44.67
CA THR A 740 8.97 -18.08 44.98
C THR A 740 8.06 -17.61 43.85
N ILE A 741 7.28 -18.52 43.22
CA ILE A 741 6.14 -18.19 42.37
C ILE A 741 4.91 -18.04 43.27
N LYS A 742 4.45 -16.79 43.44
CA LYS A 742 3.14 -16.49 44.05
C LYS A 742 2.04 -16.70 43.00
N SER A 743 1.15 -17.61 43.29
CA SER A 743 -0.07 -17.91 42.57
C SER A 743 -0.99 -16.69 42.38
N TRP A 744 -1.37 -16.42 41.17
CA TRP A 744 -2.32 -15.38 40.79
C TRP A 744 -3.74 -16.00 40.73
N LYS A 745 -4.66 -15.49 41.56
CA LYS A 745 -6.10 -15.77 41.49
C LYS A 745 -6.77 -14.65 40.67
N PRO A 746 -7.70 -14.95 39.76
CA PRO A 746 -8.43 -13.93 39.05
C PRO A 746 -9.50 -13.26 39.93
N PRO A 747 -9.78 -11.95 39.78
CA PRO A 747 -10.80 -11.25 40.55
C PRO A 747 -12.22 -11.55 40.02
N GLY A 748 -13.12 -11.63 41.00
CA GLY A 748 -14.52 -12.02 40.85
C GLY A 748 -15.36 -11.11 39.95
N ARG A 749 -16.37 -11.74 39.44
CA ARG A 749 -17.47 -11.21 38.61
C ARG A 749 -18.26 -10.14 39.40
N LEU A 750 -18.27 -8.89 38.94
CA LEU A 750 -19.18 -7.84 39.43
C LEU A 750 -20.55 -8.00 38.79
N GLU A 751 -21.54 -8.25 39.63
CA GLU A 751 -22.98 -8.28 39.26
C GLU A 751 -23.48 -6.92 38.78
N LYS A 752 -24.12 -6.90 37.63
CA LYS A 752 -24.84 -5.74 37.07
C LYS A 752 -26.16 -5.58 37.81
N LYS A 753 -26.29 -4.57 38.67
CA LYS A 753 -27.58 -4.08 39.14
C LYS A 753 -28.39 -3.47 38.00
N ILE A 754 -29.48 -4.10 37.66
CA ILE A 754 -30.49 -3.63 36.70
C ILE A 754 -31.32 -2.54 37.38
N LEU A 755 -31.27 -1.33 36.85
CA LEU A 755 -32.09 -0.20 37.27
C LEU A 755 -33.40 -0.19 36.50
N ASP A 756 -34.51 -0.11 37.28
CA ASP A 756 -35.92 -0.05 36.93
C ASP A 756 -36.25 0.97 35.81
N PRO A 757 -37.04 0.58 34.76
CA PRO A 757 -37.38 1.43 33.60
C PRO A 757 -38.32 2.61 33.91
N LYS A 758 -38.85 2.77 35.11
CA LYS A 758 -39.83 3.82 35.42
C LYS A 758 -39.24 5.21 35.71
N ARG A 759 -37.95 5.37 35.83
CA ARG A 759 -37.31 6.68 36.06
C ARG A 759 -36.87 7.47 34.81
N ARG A 760 -37.08 6.97 33.58
CA ARG A 760 -36.68 7.61 32.33
C ARG A 760 -37.68 8.61 31.72
N LYS A 761 -38.84 8.82 32.31
CA LYS A 761 -39.92 9.71 31.77
C LYS A 761 -39.99 11.12 32.36
N LYS A 762 -39.08 11.53 33.27
CA LYS A 762 -39.18 12.84 33.97
C LYS A 762 -38.15 13.87 33.60
N LEU A 763 -37.25 13.64 32.61
CA LEU A 763 -36.16 14.56 32.26
C LEU A 763 -36.22 15.14 30.83
N LEU A 764 -37.35 15.07 30.15
CA LEU A 764 -37.53 15.68 28.81
C LEU A 764 -38.80 16.55 28.77
N LYS A 765 -38.83 17.64 29.56
CA LYS A 765 -39.74 18.78 29.32
C LYS A 765 -39.12 20.04 29.92
N VAL A 766 -38.21 20.71 29.19
CA VAL A 766 -37.89 22.13 29.37
C VAL A 766 -38.05 22.77 28.01
N LYS A 767 -39.06 23.62 27.92
CA LYS A 767 -39.35 24.49 26.75
C LYS A 767 -38.39 25.68 26.73
N PRO A 768 -37.93 26.14 25.55
CA PRO A 768 -37.11 27.36 25.47
C PRO A 768 -37.94 28.62 25.70
N LYS A 769 -37.48 29.52 26.58
CA LYS A 769 -38.04 30.88 26.77
C LYS A 769 -37.61 31.76 25.58
N LYS A 770 -38.61 32.40 24.97
CA LYS A 770 -38.44 33.54 24.04
C LYS A 770 -37.94 34.77 24.81
N GLN A 771 -36.84 35.36 24.38
CA GLN A 771 -36.47 36.73 24.77
C GLN A 771 -37.12 37.73 23.80
N LYS A 772 -37.81 38.69 24.37
CA LYS A 772 -38.36 39.84 23.69
C LYS A 772 -37.25 40.89 23.49
N THR A 773 -37.17 41.42 22.29
CA THR A 773 -36.47 42.66 21.95
C THR A 773 -37.26 43.86 22.49
N GLY A 774 -36.57 44.77 23.15
CA GLY A 774 -37.09 46.08 23.53
C GLY A 774 -36.09 47.12 23.09
N ASP A 775 -36.60 48.02 22.24
CA ASP A 775 -35.95 49.24 21.76
C ASP A 775 -35.59 50.21 22.91
N LYS A 776 -34.40 50.73 22.88
CA LYS A 776 -34.08 52.17 22.87
C LYS A 776 -32.62 52.36 22.53
#